data_3b1f6aaab78cce0d40c45068ee6d8e38
#
_entry.id   3b1f6aaab78cce0d40c45068ee6d8e38
#
_cell.length_a   1.000
_cell.length_b   1.000
_cell.length_c   1.000
_cell.angle_alpha   90.00
_cell.angle_beta   90.00
_cell.angle_gamma   90.00
#
_symmetry.space_group_name_H-M   'P 1'
#
loop_
_entity.id
_entity.type
_entity.pdbx_description
1 polymer ?
#
loop_
_entity_poly.entity_id
_entity_poly.type
_entity_poly.pdbx_seq_one_letter_code
_entity_poly.pdbx_strand_id
1 'polypeptide(L)'
;MQKFSAMLLVAGLITAMPVTADNLHDMLTASGVRAEIADQVVVSLMGSDRAGKDGPMAKVGPDLTLTYHEYQDYAARGGYRALGKRFKPSRPLVRTVDTTVVVDMAANGDTASLKRDLLALGMLDIKVFGRMVSGRLPVKALASAAALGSLRLARPAAAMTRAGSVTSQGDAAMLADSARGSFGVDGTGIKVGTLSDSYNCLGGAAGDVASGDLPAGVTVLQEESGCTSGTDEGRAMMQIVHDVAPGASQAFHSAFNGQADFANGIIDLATVANADVINDDVIYFAEPMFQDGIIAQAIDTVKGMGVAYFSAAGNAARDSYEDTFRDSGVAGYSTGSTRHDFDAGAGTDSWQQVTIPPNTQVVFVLQWDDPYFSVSGSPGADTDMDIILYSAQGTALAGGTANNIGADPVEIFGYTTQPGGQAKQYQIAIEHYAGPLPSRVKYVFYGNMTVDQFATNSATSYGHPAAAGGQAVGAARYDATPAFGVSPPQLEYFSSAGGVEILFDTAGNPLSESRQKPEIVAPDGGDNTFFGSDYEGNGHPNFFGTSAATPHAAGLAALLKQLDPSLSPDALYNTLQSTAIDMGVAGIDPDSGHGLVQADLALTSLDGDADGVPNSADNCPAAANPLQENNDADSQGDVCDPDDDNDTLSDVDETSLYGTNPFLSDTDSDGFDDPVEVAAGSDPLDTGNIPGSASGDINGDGNVDVADL
;
A
#
# COMPACT_ATOMS: atom_id res chain seq x y z
N MET A 1 35.34 -28.24 -21.28
CA MET A 1 34.98 -29.67 -21.34
C MET A 1 33.62 -29.85 -20.75
N GLN A 2 32.74 -30.13 -21.66
CA GLN A 2 31.31 -30.43 -21.56
C GLN A 2 30.96 -31.40 -20.42
N LYS A 3 29.83 -31.15 -19.75
CA LYS A 3 28.86 -32.19 -19.44
C LYS A 3 27.44 -31.60 -19.54
N PHE A 4 26.85 -31.80 -20.69
CA PHE A 4 25.42 -31.81 -20.88
C PHE A 4 24.85 -33.01 -20.10
N SER A 5 23.87 -32.81 -19.23
CA SER A 5 23.01 -33.90 -18.77
C SER A 5 21.63 -33.66 -19.35
N ALA A 6 21.30 -34.50 -20.27
CA ALA A 6 20.01 -34.60 -20.93
C ALA A 6 18.93 -34.96 -19.88
N MET A 7 17.93 -34.10 -19.73
CA MET A 7 16.70 -34.44 -19.02
C MET A 7 15.77 -35.14 -20.00
N LEU A 8 15.66 -36.48 -19.85
CA LEU A 8 14.78 -37.35 -20.63
C LEU A 8 13.32 -36.96 -20.35
N LEU A 9 12.63 -36.47 -21.38
CA LEU A 9 11.19 -36.33 -21.39
C LEU A 9 10.58 -37.77 -21.45
N VAL A 10 10.18 -38.28 -20.31
CA VAL A 10 9.30 -39.47 -20.26
C VAL A 10 7.87 -38.96 -20.41
N ALA A 11 7.39 -38.93 -21.66
CA ALA A 11 5.95 -38.88 -21.93
C ALA A 11 5.34 -40.22 -21.53
N GLY A 12 5.06 -40.41 -20.25
CA GLY A 12 4.25 -41.48 -19.76
C GLY A 12 2.79 -41.22 -20.12
N LEU A 13 2.20 -42.04 -20.97
CA LEU A 13 0.74 -42.20 -21.07
C LEU A 13 0.21 -42.43 -19.64
N ILE A 14 -0.36 -41.41 -19.03
CA ILE A 14 -1.19 -41.60 -17.84
C ILE A 14 -2.52 -42.15 -18.37
N THR A 15 -2.63 -43.46 -18.43
CA THR A 15 -3.96 -44.12 -18.43
C THR A 15 -4.61 -43.63 -17.12
N ALA A 16 -5.75 -42.95 -17.24
CA ALA A 16 -6.53 -42.55 -16.08
C ALA A 16 -6.92 -43.81 -15.29
N MET A 17 -6.19 -44.09 -14.22
CA MET A 17 -6.62 -45.11 -13.26
C MET A 17 -7.94 -44.64 -12.65
N PRO A 18 -8.92 -45.53 -12.47
CA PRO A 18 -10.13 -45.15 -11.77
C PRO A 18 -9.75 -44.65 -10.35
N VAL A 19 -10.25 -43.49 -9.96
CA VAL A 19 -10.04 -42.97 -8.60
C VAL A 19 -10.78 -43.90 -7.65
N THR A 20 -10.05 -44.70 -6.88
CA THR A 20 -10.61 -45.54 -5.80
C THR A 20 -10.68 -44.77 -4.52
N ALA A 21 -11.48 -45.18 -3.55
CA ALA A 21 -11.58 -44.56 -2.23
C ALA A 21 -10.24 -44.50 -1.50
N ASP A 22 -9.42 -45.55 -1.61
CA ASP A 22 -8.10 -45.61 -1.00
C ASP A 22 -7.13 -44.60 -1.65
N ASN A 23 -7.16 -44.51 -2.99
CA ASN A 23 -6.34 -43.53 -3.71
C ASN A 23 -6.69 -42.07 -3.34
N LEU A 24 -7.98 -41.76 -3.16
CA LEU A 24 -8.42 -40.42 -2.73
C LEU A 24 -8.02 -40.14 -1.28
N HIS A 25 -8.20 -41.10 -0.39
CA HIS A 25 -7.78 -41.01 1.00
C HIS A 25 -6.26 -40.77 1.11
N ASP A 26 -5.47 -41.58 0.40
CA ASP A 26 -4.01 -41.47 0.42
C ASP A 26 -3.52 -40.13 -0.16
N MET A 27 -4.14 -39.65 -1.23
CA MET A 27 -3.84 -38.34 -1.82
C MET A 27 -4.13 -37.18 -0.83
N LEU A 28 -5.25 -37.23 -0.12
CA LEU A 28 -5.62 -36.23 0.86
C LEU A 28 -4.64 -36.23 2.07
N THR A 29 -4.34 -37.40 2.60
CA THR A 29 -3.41 -37.56 3.73
C THR A 29 -1.97 -37.17 3.37
N ALA A 30 -1.52 -37.51 2.16
CA ALA A 30 -0.22 -37.12 1.62
C ALA A 30 -0.10 -35.58 1.46
N SER A 31 -1.22 -34.88 1.21
CA SER A 31 -1.30 -33.42 1.17
C SER A 31 -1.47 -32.75 2.56
N GLY A 32 -1.33 -33.51 3.65
CA GLY A 32 -1.37 -33.00 5.02
C GLY A 32 -2.77 -32.94 5.66
N VAL A 33 -3.81 -33.41 4.98
CA VAL A 33 -5.16 -33.52 5.55
C VAL A 33 -5.18 -34.64 6.58
N ARG A 34 -5.79 -34.39 7.74
CA ARG A 34 -5.91 -35.42 8.79
C ARG A 34 -6.75 -36.57 8.32
N ALA A 35 -6.37 -37.80 8.68
CA ALA A 35 -6.99 -39.05 8.23
C ALA A 35 -8.50 -39.09 8.51
N GLU A 36 -8.96 -38.59 9.66
CA GLU A 36 -10.38 -38.57 9.99
C GLU A 36 -11.18 -37.63 9.07
N ILE A 37 -10.60 -36.51 8.64
CA ILE A 37 -11.21 -35.62 7.66
C ILE A 37 -11.19 -36.27 6.28
N ALA A 38 -10.08 -36.88 5.89
CA ALA A 38 -9.95 -37.59 4.61
C ALA A 38 -11.02 -38.71 4.46
N ASP A 39 -11.24 -39.49 5.51
CA ASP A 39 -12.30 -40.51 5.55
C ASP A 39 -13.70 -39.89 5.36
N GLN A 40 -13.99 -38.78 6.03
CA GLN A 40 -15.29 -38.09 5.89
C GLN A 40 -15.48 -37.57 4.47
N VAL A 41 -14.46 -37.02 3.85
CA VAL A 41 -14.47 -36.52 2.48
C VAL A 41 -14.75 -37.69 1.51
N VAL A 42 -14.06 -38.83 1.67
CA VAL A 42 -14.27 -40.03 0.84
C VAL A 42 -15.72 -40.52 0.91
N VAL A 43 -16.26 -40.65 2.11
CA VAL A 43 -17.67 -41.11 2.30
C VAL A 43 -18.65 -40.06 1.73
N SER A 44 -18.39 -38.77 1.88
CA SER A 44 -19.26 -37.74 1.35
C SER A 44 -19.29 -37.63 -0.18
N LEU A 45 -18.21 -38.04 -0.84
CA LEU A 45 -18.09 -38.03 -2.30
C LEU A 45 -18.48 -39.34 -2.95
N MET A 46 -18.13 -40.47 -2.31
CA MET A 46 -18.21 -41.82 -2.91
C MET A 46 -19.31 -42.69 -2.28
N GLY A 47 -20.04 -42.17 -1.30
CA GLY A 47 -21.04 -42.93 -0.55
C GLY A 47 -20.45 -43.86 0.52
N SER A 48 -21.31 -44.50 1.29
CA SER A 48 -20.91 -45.37 2.40
C SER A 48 -20.25 -46.67 1.96
N ASP A 49 -20.53 -47.13 0.74
CA ASP A 49 -19.90 -48.33 0.13
C ASP A 49 -18.54 -48.01 -0.51
N ARG A 50 -18.17 -46.71 -0.61
CA ARG A 50 -16.92 -46.19 -1.18
C ARG A 50 -16.65 -46.65 -2.63
N ALA A 51 -17.70 -47.03 -3.38
CA ALA A 51 -17.55 -47.66 -4.70
C ALA A 51 -17.91 -46.76 -5.88
N GLY A 52 -18.64 -45.66 -5.66
CA GLY A 52 -19.11 -44.74 -6.70
C GLY A 52 -18.54 -43.31 -6.60
N LYS A 53 -19.16 -42.40 -7.35
CA LYS A 53 -19.00 -40.95 -7.23
C LYS A 53 -20.37 -40.29 -7.01
N ASP A 54 -21.20 -40.92 -6.21
CA ASP A 54 -22.61 -40.62 -6.02
C ASP A 54 -22.98 -40.35 -4.55
N GLY A 55 -21.96 -40.09 -3.75
CA GLY A 55 -22.13 -39.70 -2.35
C GLY A 55 -22.90 -38.40 -2.18
N PRO A 56 -23.37 -38.12 -0.96
CA PRO A 56 -24.29 -36.99 -0.67
C PRO A 56 -23.73 -35.61 -1.05
N MET A 57 -22.43 -35.48 -1.19
CA MET A 57 -21.77 -34.20 -1.59
C MET A 57 -21.12 -34.28 -2.99
N ALA A 58 -21.40 -35.31 -3.78
CA ALA A 58 -20.78 -35.49 -5.10
C ALA A 58 -21.01 -34.30 -6.05
N LYS A 59 -22.16 -33.60 -5.94
CA LYS A 59 -22.47 -32.40 -6.76
C LYS A 59 -21.60 -31.19 -6.48
N VAL A 60 -21.01 -31.09 -5.30
CA VAL A 60 -20.17 -29.94 -4.93
C VAL A 60 -18.67 -30.21 -5.10
N GLY A 61 -18.32 -31.45 -5.48
CA GLY A 61 -16.96 -31.83 -5.81
C GLY A 61 -16.00 -31.95 -4.61
N PRO A 62 -14.76 -32.41 -4.85
CA PRO A 62 -13.83 -32.76 -3.76
C PRO A 62 -13.35 -31.55 -2.96
N ASP A 63 -13.06 -30.44 -3.61
CA ASP A 63 -12.49 -29.27 -2.90
C ASP A 63 -13.48 -28.60 -1.95
N LEU A 64 -14.74 -28.40 -2.38
CA LEU A 64 -15.79 -27.88 -1.51
C LEU A 64 -16.19 -28.88 -0.42
N THR A 65 -16.15 -30.19 -0.71
CA THR A 65 -16.42 -31.24 0.27
C THR A 65 -15.31 -31.21 1.36
N LEU A 66 -14.05 -31.14 0.97
CA LEU A 66 -12.94 -30.99 1.92
C LEU A 66 -13.09 -29.72 2.77
N THR A 67 -13.33 -28.57 2.12
CA THR A 67 -13.56 -27.28 2.80
C THR A 67 -14.70 -27.37 3.82
N TYR A 68 -15.80 -28.07 3.49
CA TYR A 68 -16.90 -28.30 4.42
C TYR A 68 -16.46 -29.08 5.66
N HIS A 69 -15.74 -30.19 5.51
CA HIS A 69 -15.29 -30.99 6.65
C HIS A 69 -14.21 -30.30 7.49
N GLU A 70 -13.30 -29.58 6.87
CA GLU A 70 -12.33 -28.72 7.56
C GLU A 70 -13.02 -27.63 8.39
N TYR A 71 -14.06 -27.00 7.85
CA TYR A 71 -14.85 -26.02 8.56
C TYR A 71 -15.63 -26.62 9.74
N GLN A 72 -16.21 -27.81 9.57
CA GLN A 72 -16.88 -28.54 10.67
C GLN A 72 -15.90 -28.84 11.83
N ASP A 73 -14.69 -29.26 11.52
CA ASP A 73 -13.65 -29.50 12.52
C ASP A 73 -13.22 -28.19 13.19
N TYR A 74 -13.01 -27.12 12.41
CA TYR A 74 -12.71 -25.77 12.93
C TYR A 74 -13.81 -25.29 13.90
N ALA A 75 -15.06 -25.42 13.53
CA ALA A 75 -16.20 -25.02 14.34
C ALA A 75 -16.32 -25.89 15.62
N ALA A 76 -16.12 -27.20 15.52
CA ALA A 76 -16.13 -28.12 16.65
C ALA A 76 -15.04 -27.83 17.68
N ARG A 77 -13.92 -27.25 17.25
CA ARG A 77 -12.83 -26.77 18.13
C ARG A 77 -13.09 -25.41 18.75
N GLY A 78 -14.26 -24.83 18.55
CA GLY A 78 -14.66 -23.54 19.11
C GLY A 78 -14.39 -22.34 18.20
N GLY A 79 -14.00 -22.57 16.94
CA GLY A 79 -13.82 -21.55 15.92
C GLY A 79 -12.83 -20.45 16.31
N TYR A 80 -13.05 -19.23 15.81
CA TYR A 80 -12.18 -18.08 16.08
C TYR A 80 -11.99 -17.79 17.59
N ARG A 81 -13.06 -17.91 18.39
CA ARG A 81 -13.01 -17.64 19.84
C ARG A 81 -12.02 -18.53 20.59
N ALA A 82 -11.87 -19.80 20.18
CA ALA A 82 -10.98 -20.74 20.87
C ALA A 82 -9.60 -20.83 20.20
N LEU A 83 -9.52 -20.63 18.86
CA LEU A 83 -8.30 -20.85 18.10
C LEU A 83 -7.53 -19.56 17.80
N GLY A 84 -8.16 -18.38 17.92
CA GLY A 84 -7.55 -17.07 17.63
C GLY A 84 -7.17 -16.87 16.16
N LYS A 85 -7.67 -17.74 15.27
CA LYS A 85 -7.39 -17.69 13.81
C LYS A 85 -8.69 -17.86 13.04
N ARG A 86 -8.86 -17.08 11.97
CA ARG A 86 -9.98 -17.22 11.02
C ARG A 86 -9.88 -18.57 10.29
N PHE A 87 -11.01 -19.04 9.78
CA PHE A 87 -11.03 -20.26 8.99
C PHE A 87 -10.29 -20.02 7.66
N LYS A 88 -9.38 -20.92 7.33
CA LYS A 88 -8.69 -20.95 6.04
C LYS A 88 -8.71 -22.38 5.51
N PRO A 89 -9.25 -22.64 4.32
CA PRO A 89 -9.22 -23.97 3.72
C PRO A 89 -7.80 -24.38 3.34
N SER A 90 -7.52 -25.69 3.34
CA SER A 90 -6.21 -26.20 2.92
C SER A 90 -6.00 -26.16 1.40
N ARG A 91 -7.05 -25.94 0.62
CA ARG A 91 -6.98 -25.84 -0.84
C ARG A 91 -6.79 -24.39 -1.29
N PRO A 92 -5.67 -24.03 -1.94
CA PRO A 92 -5.35 -22.65 -2.30
C PRO A 92 -6.31 -22.02 -3.33
N LEU A 93 -7.01 -22.84 -4.10
CA LEU A 93 -8.00 -22.38 -5.10
C LEU A 93 -9.40 -22.17 -4.53
N VAL A 94 -9.62 -22.48 -3.26
CA VAL A 94 -10.89 -22.25 -2.58
C VAL A 94 -10.86 -20.93 -1.84
N ARG A 95 -11.51 -19.94 -2.41
CA ARG A 95 -11.61 -18.59 -1.80
C ARG A 95 -12.71 -18.59 -0.76
N THR A 96 -12.35 -18.17 0.45
CA THR A 96 -13.31 -17.97 1.54
C THR A 96 -13.25 -16.53 2.01
N VAL A 97 -14.43 -15.96 2.26
CA VAL A 97 -14.59 -14.68 2.96
C VAL A 97 -15.32 -15.02 4.25
N ASP A 98 -14.66 -14.84 5.39
CA ASP A 98 -15.12 -15.26 6.71
C ASP A 98 -15.55 -16.73 6.77
N THR A 99 -16.85 -16.97 6.91
CA THR A 99 -17.45 -18.33 6.97
C THR A 99 -18.18 -18.71 5.68
N THR A 100 -18.00 -17.90 4.62
CA THR A 100 -18.58 -18.15 3.30
C THR A 100 -17.51 -18.60 2.32
N VAL A 101 -17.90 -19.30 1.27
CA VAL A 101 -17.05 -19.74 0.17
C VAL A 101 -17.58 -19.21 -1.14
N VAL A 102 -16.72 -18.66 -1.99
CA VAL A 102 -17.09 -18.19 -3.32
C VAL A 102 -17.26 -19.38 -4.24
N VAL A 103 -18.44 -19.51 -4.85
CA VAL A 103 -18.81 -20.69 -5.64
C VAL A 103 -19.49 -20.33 -6.95
N ASP A 104 -19.21 -21.15 -7.97
CA ASP A 104 -19.96 -21.21 -9.21
C ASP A 104 -20.86 -22.45 -9.22
N MET A 105 -22.15 -22.26 -9.44
CA MET A 105 -23.16 -23.32 -9.38
C MET A 105 -23.96 -23.37 -10.68
N ALA A 106 -24.14 -24.53 -11.25
CA ALA A 106 -24.94 -24.74 -12.45
C ALA A 106 -26.32 -25.32 -12.11
N ALA A 107 -27.36 -24.69 -12.65
CA ALA A 107 -28.74 -25.11 -12.44
C ALA A 107 -29.05 -26.41 -13.15
N ASN A 108 -29.79 -27.30 -12.48
CA ASN A 108 -30.42 -28.48 -13.06
C ASN A 108 -31.84 -28.10 -13.53
N GLY A 109 -31.94 -27.44 -14.71
CA GLY A 109 -33.17 -26.91 -15.24
C GLY A 109 -33.29 -25.40 -15.09
N ASP A 110 -34.33 -24.92 -14.37
CA ASP A 110 -34.60 -23.48 -14.19
C ASP A 110 -33.64 -22.81 -13.20
N THR A 111 -32.92 -21.80 -13.66
CA THR A 111 -31.95 -21.06 -12.88
C THR A 111 -32.59 -20.21 -11.77
N ALA A 112 -33.82 -19.72 -12.00
CA ALA A 112 -34.54 -18.95 -10.98
C ALA A 112 -34.91 -19.82 -9.77
N SER A 113 -35.17 -21.12 -9.99
CA SER A 113 -35.38 -22.07 -8.90
C SER A 113 -34.10 -22.30 -8.09
N LEU A 114 -32.94 -22.48 -8.76
CA LEU A 114 -31.66 -22.60 -8.06
C LEU A 114 -31.35 -21.35 -7.26
N LYS A 115 -31.52 -20.15 -7.85
CA LYS A 115 -31.32 -18.89 -7.14
C LYS A 115 -32.15 -18.79 -5.86
N ARG A 116 -33.45 -19.10 -5.92
CA ARG A 116 -34.34 -19.10 -4.75
C ARG A 116 -33.87 -20.05 -3.65
N ASP A 117 -33.50 -21.27 -4.05
CA ASP A 117 -33.04 -22.29 -3.12
C ASP A 117 -31.73 -21.90 -2.44
N LEU A 118 -30.83 -21.22 -3.16
CA LEU A 118 -29.56 -20.74 -2.63
C LEU A 118 -29.73 -19.53 -1.72
N LEU A 119 -30.63 -18.60 -2.03
CA LEU A 119 -31.03 -17.52 -1.13
C LEU A 119 -31.55 -18.07 0.20
N ALA A 120 -32.41 -19.08 0.16
CA ALA A 120 -32.92 -19.72 1.38
C ALA A 120 -31.82 -20.46 2.20
N LEU A 121 -30.66 -20.71 1.61
CA LEU A 121 -29.47 -21.26 2.30
C LEU A 121 -28.51 -20.15 2.79
N GLY A 122 -28.87 -18.87 2.62
CA GLY A 122 -28.08 -17.72 3.03
C GLY A 122 -26.91 -17.40 2.08
N MET A 123 -27.06 -17.70 0.78
CA MET A 123 -26.06 -17.31 -0.22
C MET A 123 -26.15 -15.81 -0.49
N LEU A 124 -24.99 -15.13 -0.40
CA LEU A 124 -24.80 -13.69 -0.60
C LEU A 124 -24.29 -13.41 -2.02
N ASP A 125 -24.40 -12.15 -2.47
CA ASP A 125 -23.85 -11.61 -3.73
C ASP A 125 -24.23 -12.41 -4.97
N ILE A 126 -25.44 -12.93 -4.99
CA ILE A 126 -25.90 -13.82 -6.06
C ILE A 126 -25.96 -13.12 -7.41
N LYS A 127 -25.14 -13.56 -8.36
CA LYS A 127 -25.20 -13.19 -9.77
C LYS A 127 -25.64 -14.38 -10.61
N VAL A 128 -26.39 -14.10 -11.65
CA VAL A 128 -26.92 -15.11 -12.57
C VAL A 128 -26.56 -14.76 -14.00
N PHE A 129 -25.99 -15.74 -14.72
CA PHE A 129 -25.76 -15.62 -16.14
C PHE A 129 -26.03 -17.01 -16.80
N GLY A 130 -26.99 -17.06 -17.72
CA GLY A 130 -27.39 -18.32 -18.33
C GLY A 130 -27.84 -19.35 -17.30
N ARG A 131 -27.14 -20.46 -17.20
CA ARG A 131 -27.38 -21.53 -16.23
C ARG A 131 -26.55 -21.42 -14.96
N MET A 132 -25.62 -20.47 -14.92
CA MET A 132 -24.71 -20.29 -13.80
C MET A 132 -25.27 -19.34 -12.79
N VAL A 133 -25.08 -19.70 -11.52
CA VAL A 133 -25.33 -18.88 -10.34
C VAL A 133 -24.03 -18.81 -9.56
N SER A 134 -23.47 -17.60 -9.42
CA SER A 134 -22.23 -17.34 -8.68
C SER A 134 -22.55 -16.51 -7.45
N GLY A 135 -21.74 -16.63 -6.40
CA GLY A 135 -21.87 -15.84 -5.17
C GLY A 135 -21.18 -16.50 -3.99
N ARG A 136 -21.40 -15.96 -2.78
CA ARG A 136 -20.81 -16.46 -1.54
C ARG A 136 -21.82 -17.33 -0.79
N LEU A 137 -21.53 -18.62 -0.63
CA LEU A 137 -22.38 -19.54 0.13
C LEU A 137 -21.76 -19.82 1.50
N PRO A 138 -22.54 -19.76 2.62
CA PRO A 138 -22.03 -20.20 3.91
C PRO A 138 -21.43 -21.60 3.83
N VAL A 139 -20.18 -21.79 4.29
CA VAL A 139 -19.50 -23.11 4.20
C VAL A 139 -20.33 -24.22 4.85
N LYS A 140 -20.99 -23.91 5.97
CA LYS A 140 -21.92 -24.86 6.64
C LYS A 140 -23.11 -25.30 5.77
N ALA A 141 -23.48 -24.52 4.76
CA ALA A 141 -24.63 -24.81 3.88
C ALA A 141 -24.25 -25.68 2.69
N LEU A 142 -22.97 -25.98 2.43
CA LEU A 142 -22.50 -26.77 1.29
C LEU A 142 -23.19 -28.15 1.18
N ALA A 143 -23.34 -28.86 2.31
CA ALA A 143 -24.04 -30.14 2.32
C ALA A 143 -25.52 -30.02 1.95
N SER A 144 -26.20 -28.97 2.44
CA SER A 144 -27.59 -28.67 2.07
C SER A 144 -27.73 -28.27 0.60
N ALA A 145 -26.77 -27.49 0.08
CA ALA A 145 -26.74 -27.15 -1.34
C ALA A 145 -26.55 -28.37 -2.23
N ALA A 146 -25.66 -29.29 -1.84
CA ALA A 146 -25.47 -30.57 -2.56
C ALA A 146 -26.77 -31.39 -2.67
N ALA A 147 -27.66 -31.32 -1.69
CA ALA A 147 -28.94 -32.02 -1.67
C ALA A 147 -30.04 -31.39 -2.54
N LEU A 148 -29.83 -30.14 -3.06
CA LEU A 148 -30.81 -29.47 -3.89
C LEU A 148 -31.07 -30.20 -5.21
N GLY A 149 -32.33 -30.40 -5.54
CA GLY A 149 -32.75 -30.93 -6.84
C GLY A 149 -32.50 -29.95 -7.99
N SER A 150 -32.55 -28.66 -7.70
CA SER A 150 -32.25 -27.56 -8.63
C SER A 150 -30.75 -27.39 -8.96
N LEU A 151 -29.84 -27.96 -8.15
CA LEU A 151 -28.40 -27.94 -8.39
C LEU A 151 -27.96 -29.12 -9.26
N ARG A 152 -27.20 -28.82 -10.34
CA ARG A 152 -26.51 -29.84 -11.16
C ARG A 152 -25.09 -30.10 -10.66
N LEU A 153 -24.33 -29.03 -10.47
CA LEU A 153 -22.96 -29.06 -9.95
C LEU A 153 -22.61 -27.75 -9.27
N ALA A 154 -21.64 -27.78 -8.33
CA ALA A 154 -20.99 -26.62 -7.77
C ALA A 154 -19.47 -26.84 -7.79
N ARG A 155 -18.73 -25.76 -7.91
CA ARG A 155 -17.26 -25.74 -7.83
C ARG A 155 -16.82 -24.45 -7.15
N PRO A 156 -15.59 -24.40 -6.58
CA PRO A 156 -15.01 -23.13 -6.16
C PRO A 156 -14.97 -22.17 -7.36
N ALA A 157 -15.32 -20.92 -7.16
CA ALA A 157 -15.05 -19.87 -8.12
C ALA A 157 -13.57 -19.50 -7.99
N ALA A 158 -12.72 -20.32 -8.59
CA ALA A 158 -11.28 -20.08 -8.63
C ALA A 158 -11.00 -18.99 -9.68
N ALA A 159 -11.01 -17.73 -9.25
CA ALA A 159 -10.47 -16.63 -10.01
C ALA A 159 -9.05 -16.39 -9.51
N MET A 160 -8.08 -16.50 -10.39
CA MET A 160 -6.76 -15.93 -10.18
C MET A 160 -6.75 -14.59 -10.90
N THR A 161 -6.40 -13.51 -10.19
CA THR A 161 -5.86 -12.34 -10.85
C THR A 161 -4.62 -12.82 -11.59
N ARG A 162 -4.45 -12.41 -12.84
CA ARG A 162 -3.17 -12.61 -13.51
C ARG A 162 -2.20 -11.65 -12.83
N ALA A 163 -1.45 -12.14 -11.85
CA ALA A 163 -0.17 -11.58 -11.54
C ALA A 163 0.68 -11.70 -12.80
N GLY A 164 1.53 -10.69 -13.06
CA GLY A 164 2.47 -10.75 -14.15
C GLY A 164 3.38 -11.98 -14.08
N SER A 165 4.25 -12.15 -15.05
CA SER A 165 5.22 -13.25 -15.05
C SER A 165 6.27 -13.10 -13.95
N VAL A 166 6.44 -11.86 -13.45
CA VAL A 166 7.34 -11.48 -12.36
C VAL A 166 6.52 -10.63 -11.37
N THR A 167 6.72 -10.84 -10.08
CA THR A 167 6.04 -10.07 -9.02
C THR A 167 7.08 -9.64 -8.00
N SER A 168 7.09 -8.34 -7.65
CA SER A 168 7.95 -7.81 -6.60
C SER A 168 7.63 -8.46 -5.25
N GLN A 169 8.66 -8.98 -4.57
CA GLN A 169 8.52 -9.49 -3.21
C GLN A 169 8.14 -8.39 -2.21
N GLY A 170 8.27 -7.11 -2.57
CA GLY A 170 7.78 -5.98 -1.78
C GLY A 170 6.28 -6.01 -1.54
N ASP A 171 5.50 -6.55 -2.48
CA ASP A 171 4.06 -6.81 -2.31
C ASP A 171 3.78 -7.70 -1.08
N ALA A 172 4.51 -8.81 -0.95
CA ALA A 172 4.41 -9.70 0.20
C ALA A 172 5.07 -9.09 1.47
N ALA A 173 6.13 -8.29 1.31
CA ALA A 173 6.85 -7.68 2.44
C ALA A 173 5.98 -6.70 3.23
N MET A 174 5.07 -5.99 2.57
CA MET A 174 4.10 -5.10 3.21
C MET A 174 2.71 -5.74 3.36
N LEU A 175 2.58 -7.06 3.12
CA LEU A 175 1.34 -7.83 3.23
C LEU A 175 0.21 -7.36 2.29
N ALA A 176 0.53 -6.72 1.16
CA ALA A 176 -0.49 -6.19 0.27
C ALA A 176 -1.24 -7.30 -0.48
N ASP A 177 -0.57 -8.41 -0.82
CA ASP A 177 -1.18 -9.59 -1.41
C ASP A 177 -2.28 -10.19 -0.51
N SER A 178 -1.99 -10.28 0.78
CA SER A 178 -2.92 -10.78 1.80
C SER A 178 -4.06 -9.79 2.05
N ALA A 179 -3.74 -8.51 2.12
CA ALA A 179 -4.69 -7.42 2.34
C ALA A 179 -5.70 -7.30 1.18
N ARG A 180 -5.23 -7.34 -0.09
CA ARG A 180 -6.13 -7.38 -1.27
C ARG A 180 -7.15 -8.50 -1.18
N GLY A 181 -6.71 -9.69 -0.73
CA GLY A 181 -7.60 -10.83 -0.56
C GLY A 181 -8.61 -10.68 0.57
N SER A 182 -8.27 -9.95 1.63
CA SER A 182 -9.11 -9.77 2.82
C SER A 182 -10.16 -8.68 2.62
N PHE A 183 -9.79 -7.57 1.98
CA PHE A 183 -10.65 -6.40 1.80
C PHE A 183 -11.31 -6.33 0.41
N GLY A 184 -10.96 -7.24 -0.52
CA GLY A 184 -11.55 -7.26 -1.86
C GLY A 184 -11.12 -6.09 -2.75
N VAL A 185 -10.00 -5.44 -2.43
CA VAL A 185 -9.45 -4.30 -3.18
C VAL A 185 -8.30 -4.75 -4.09
N ASP A 186 -8.10 -4.07 -5.22
CA ASP A 186 -7.02 -4.32 -6.16
C ASP A 186 -6.52 -3.04 -6.88
N GLY A 187 -7.03 -1.87 -6.45
CA GLY A 187 -6.77 -0.57 -7.09
C GLY A 187 -7.77 -0.20 -8.20
N THR A 188 -8.79 -1.04 -8.47
CA THR A 188 -9.79 -0.76 -9.51
C THR A 188 -10.46 0.60 -9.27
N GLY A 189 -10.55 1.40 -10.34
CA GLY A 189 -11.15 2.74 -10.31
C GLY A 189 -10.16 3.85 -9.96
N ILE A 190 -8.96 3.52 -9.51
CA ILE A 190 -7.90 4.47 -9.16
C ILE A 190 -6.88 4.57 -10.30
N LYS A 191 -6.29 5.74 -10.46
CA LYS A 191 -5.21 5.97 -11.41
C LYS A 191 -3.93 6.42 -10.70
N VAL A 192 -2.83 5.74 -10.98
CA VAL A 192 -1.50 6.08 -10.48
C VAL A 192 -0.68 6.71 -11.61
N GLY A 193 -0.15 7.91 -11.36
CA GLY A 193 0.79 8.60 -12.23
C GLY A 193 2.23 8.35 -11.77
N THR A 194 3.14 8.08 -12.71
CA THR A 194 4.57 7.87 -12.43
C THR A 194 5.41 8.87 -13.20
N LEU A 195 6.37 9.49 -12.52
CA LEU A 195 7.42 10.31 -13.13
C LEU A 195 8.79 9.69 -12.86
N SER A 196 9.58 9.50 -13.92
CA SER A 196 10.93 8.95 -13.86
C SER A 196 11.69 9.30 -15.14
N ASP A 197 12.75 8.56 -15.46
CA ASP A 197 13.54 8.78 -16.68
C ASP A 197 12.72 8.51 -17.94
N SER A 198 12.25 7.28 -18.14
CA SER A 198 11.57 6.83 -19.35
C SER A 198 10.63 5.65 -19.09
N TYR A 199 9.70 5.45 -20.04
CA TYR A 199 8.76 4.34 -20.02
C TYR A 199 9.09 3.24 -21.02
N ASN A 200 9.42 3.60 -22.27
CA ASN A 200 9.59 2.63 -23.36
C ASN A 200 10.73 3.00 -24.32
N CYS A 201 11.76 3.67 -23.85
CA CYS A 201 12.96 3.96 -24.64
C CYS A 201 13.71 2.70 -25.04
N LEU A 202 13.68 1.65 -24.22
CA LEU A 202 14.25 0.34 -24.50
C LEU A 202 13.33 -0.58 -25.34
N GLY A 203 12.05 -0.21 -25.53
CA GLY A 203 11.12 -0.93 -26.38
C GLY A 203 10.46 -2.16 -25.76
N GLY A 204 10.50 -2.34 -24.44
CA GLY A 204 10.01 -3.52 -23.70
C GLY A 204 8.53 -3.50 -23.33
N ALA A 205 7.87 -2.33 -23.27
CA ALA A 205 6.55 -2.17 -22.66
C ALA A 205 5.45 -3.09 -23.23
N ALA A 206 5.46 -3.33 -24.56
CA ALA A 206 4.48 -4.25 -25.16
C ALA A 206 4.67 -5.70 -24.71
N GLY A 207 5.91 -6.10 -24.36
CA GLY A 207 6.23 -7.40 -23.79
C GLY A 207 5.64 -7.53 -22.37
N ASP A 208 5.83 -6.53 -21.54
CA ASP A 208 5.38 -6.51 -20.15
C ASP A 208 3.85 -6.44 -20.05
N VAL A 209 3.18 -5.73 -20.98
CA VAL A 209 1.71 -5.79 -21.10
C VAL A 209 1.24 -7.20 -21.52
N ALA A 210 1.96 -7.85 -22.44
CA ALA A 210 1.59 -9.18 -22.92
C ALA A 210 1.82 -10.27 -21.85
N SER A 211 2.85 -10.13 -21.02
CA SER A 211 3.13 -11.03 -19.88
C SER A 211 2.23 -10.77 -18.67
N GLY A 212 1.64 -9.56 -18.58
CA GLY A 212 0.77 -9.14 -17.49
C GLY A 212 1.50 -8.42 -16.36
N ASP A 213 2.76 -8.00 -16.59
CA ASP A 213 3.54 -7.19 -15.64
C ASP A 213 3.21 -5.69 -15.71
N LEU A 214 2.43 -5.30 -16.71
CA LEU A 214 1.85 -3.95 -16.83
C LEU A 214 0.38 -4.02 -17.24
N PRO A 215 -0.46 -3.05 -16.83
CA PRO A 215 -1.84 -2.98 -17.29
C PRO A 215 -1.92 -2.65 -18.77
N ALA A 216 -2.98 -3.13 -19.43
CA ALA A 216 -3.28 -2.70 -20.79
C ALA A 216 -3.72 -1.22 -20.78
N GLY A 217 -3.16 -0.43 -21.70
CA GLY A 217 -3.64 0.94 -21.90
C GLY A 217 -3.00 2.00 -21.00
N VAL A 218 -1.73 1.85 -20.65
CA VAL A 218 -0.94 2.90 -19.98
C VAL A 218 -1.02 4.22 -20.79
N THR A 219 -1.34 5.32 -20.09
CA THR A 219 -1.40 6.66 -20.68
C THR A 219 -0.02 7.31 -20.59
N VAL A 220 0.72 7.40 -21.70
CA VAL A 220 1.99 8.11 -21.75
C VAL A 220 1.73 9.55 -22.19
N LEU A 221 1.87 10.50 -21.27
CA LEU A 221 1.73 11.94 -21.58
C LEU A 221 2.97 12.46 -22.29
N GLN A 222 4.14 12.07 -21.79
CA GLN A 222 5.43 12.45 -22.37
C GLN A 222 6.49 11.39 -22.10
N GLU A 223 7.31 11.11 -23.12
CA GLU A 223 8.48 10.23 -23.03
C GLU A 223 9.76 11.07 -22.91
N GLU A 224 10.89 10.46 -22.53
CA GLU A 224 12.20 11.10 -22.54
C GLU A 224 12.54 11.58 -23.97
N SER A 225 12.96 12.85 -24.09
CA SER A 225 13.21 13.48 -25.38
C SER A 225 14.31 12.80 -26.18
N GLY A 226 13.92 12.05 -27.20
CA GLY A 226 14.83 11.35 -28.10
C GLY A 226 15.38 10.03 -27.58
N CYS A 227 14.97 9.56 -26.40
CA CYS A 227 15.40 8.29 -25.82
C CYS A 227 16.93 8.09 -25.85
N THR A 228 17.68 9.11 -25.45
CA THR A 228 19.14 9.11 -25.53
C THR A 228 19.83 8.55 -24.30
N SER A 229 19.16 8.59 -23.16
CA SER A 229 19.67 8.16 -21.87
C SER A 229 18.66 7.32 -21.07
N GLY A 230 17.47 7.12 -21.55
CA GLY A 230 16.40 6.40 -20.85
C GLY A 230 16.77 4.95 -20.58
N THR A 231 16.58 4.54 -19.33
CA THR A 231 16.80 3.17 -18.84
C THR A 231 15.51 2.41 -18.61
N ASP A 232 14.37 3.08 -18.86
CA ASP A 232 13.01 2.62 -18.56
C ASP A 232 12.79 2.32 -17.04
N GLU A 233 13.49 3.04 -16.16
CA GLU A 233 13.28 2.92 -14.71
C GLU A 233 11.83 3.21 -14.34
N GLY A 234 11.21 4.22 -14.97
CA GLY A 234 9.79 4.51 -14.77
C GLY A 234 8.88 3.33 -15.13
N ARG A 235 9.23 2.54 -16.14
CA ARG A 235 8.50 1.31 -16.47
C ARG A 235 8.65 0.25 -15.38
N ALA A 236 9.84 0.13 -14.78
CA ALA A 236 10.05 -0.78 -13.66
C ALA A 236 9.27 -0.35 -12.41
N MET A 237 9.20 0.94 -12.11
CA MET A 237 8.34 1.48 -11.05
C MET A 237 6.85 1.14 -11.30
N MET A 238 6.40 1.26 -12.54
CA MET A 238 5.02 0.96 -12.92
C MET A 238 4.70 -0.54 -12.81
N GLN A 239 5.67 -1.44 -12.98
CA GLN A 239 5.49 -2.86 -12.69
C GLN A 239 5.22 -3.09 -11.20
N ILE A 240 5.97 -2.43 -10.31
CA ILE A 240 5.76 -2.50 -8.87
C ILE A 240 4.36 -1.98 -8.49
N VAL A 241 3.93 -0.84 -9.04
CA VAL A 241 2.54 -0.35 -8.83
C VAL A 241 1.52 -1.40 -9.27
N HIS A 242 1.76 -2.08 -10.40
CA HIS A 242 0.85 -3.11 -10.91
C HIS A 242 0.83 -4.38 -10.03
N ASP A 243 1.96 -4.74 -9.43
CA ASP A 243 2.03 -5.85 -8.49
C ASP A 243 1.21 -5.58 -7.22
N VAL A 244 1.33 -4.38 -6.67
CA VAL A 244 0.63 -3.98 -5.45
C VAL A 244 -0.85 -3.66 -5.70
N ALA A 245 -1.16 -2.99 -6.81
CA ALA A 245 -2.52 -2.56 -7.17
C ALA A 245 -2.86 -2.95 -8.63
N PRO A 246 -3.06 -4.25 -8.90
CA PRO A 246 -3.18 -4.77 -10.27
C PRO A 246 -4.41 -4.28 -11.04
N GLY A 247 -5.42 -3.75 -10.36
CA GLY A 247 -6.61 -3.16 -10.96
C GLY A 247 -6.46 -1.66 -11.26
N ALA A 248 -5.39 -1.00 -10.75
CA ALA A 248 -5.17 0.41 -10.98
C ALA A 248 -4.79 0.69 -12.45
N SER A 249 -5.37 1.75 -13.00
CA SER A 249 -4.91 2.29 -14.28
C SER A 249 -3.67 3.15 -14.06
N GLN A 250 -2.79 3.25 -15.08
CA GLN A 250 -1.53 3.95 -14.91
C GLN A 250 -1.27 4.99 -15.99
N ALA A 251 -0.55 6.06 -15.61
CA ALA A 251 -0.09 7.10 -16.51
C ALA A 251 1.40 7.39 -16.26
N PHE A 252 2.11 7.85 -17.28
CA PHE A 252 3.53 8.16 -17.23
C PHE A 252 3.83 9.53 -17.82
N HIS A 253 4.78 10.26 -17.21
CA HIS A 253 5.41 11.45 -17.76
C HIS A 253 6.90 11.43 -17.43
N SER A 254 7.77 11.65 -18.42
CA SER A 254 9.21 11.72 -18.15
C SER A 254 9.56 12.97 -17.35
N ALA A 255 10.37 12.81 -16.31
CA ALA A 255 10.90 13.90 -15.49
C ALA A 255 12.28 14.40 -15.96
N PHE A 256 12.82 13.87 -17.08
CA PHE A 256 14.21 14.12 -17.53
C PHE A 256 14.35 15.25 -18.55
N ASN A 257 13.28 15.99 -18.83
CA ASN A 257 13.31 17.10 -19.79
C ASN A 257 13.51 18.48 -19.13
N GLY A 258 13.89 18.53 -17.85
CA GLY A 258 14.17 19.72 -17.05
C GLY A 258 13.15 19.97 -15.94
N GLN A 259 13.55 20.75 -14.92
CA GLN A 259 12.73 21.00 -13.73
C GLN A 259 11.33 21.60 -14.04
N ALA A 260 11.26 22.53 -14.99
CA ALA A 260 9.98 23.13 -15.36
C ALA A 260 9.05 22.14 -16.07
N ASP A 261 9.61 21.21 -16.84
CA ASP A 261 8.85 20.13 -17.49
C ASP A 261 8.36 19.12 -16.45
N PHE A 262 9.21 18.76 -15.49
CA PHE A 262 8.84 17.89 -14.38
C PHE A 262 7.68 18.50 -13.58
N ALA A 263 7.78 19.77 -13.17
CA ALA A 263 6.71 20.47 -12.44
C ALA A 263 5.39 20.49 -13.26
N ASN A 264 5.45 20.75 -14.57
CA ASN A 264 4.28 20.65 -15.44
C ASN A 264 3.77 19.20 -15.55
N GLY A 265 4.66 18.21 -15.63
CA GLY A 265 4.31 16.79 -15.70
C GLY A 265 3.51 16.33 -14.47
N ILE A 266 3.85 16.82 -13.26
CA ILE A 266 3.08 16.61 -12.03
C ILE A 266 1.64 17.13 -12.21
N ILE A 267 1.50 18.38 -12.67
CA ILE A 267 0.19 19.01 -12.92
C ILE A 267 -0.58 18.27 -14.02
N ASP A 268 0.08 17.87 -15.11
CA ASP A 268 -0.55 17.15 -16.22
C ASP A 268 -1.01 15.74 -15.83
N LEU A 269 -0.26 15.03 -14.99
CA LEU A 269 -0.72 13.76 -14.42
C LEU A 269 -2.00 13.93 -13.60
N ALA A 270 -2.09 14.97 -12.80
CA ALA A 270 -3.28 15.26 -12.01
C ALA A 270 -4.46 15.71 -12.87
N THR A 271 -4.25 16.58 -13.87
CA THR A 271 -5.33 17.30 -14.57
C THR A 271 -5.68 16.73 -15.95
N VAL A 272 -4.71 16.16 -16.68
CA VAL A 272 -4.89 15.58 -18.01
C VAL A 272 -5.08 14.07 -17.92
N ALA A 273 -4.22 13.37 -17.17
CA ALA A 273 -4.38 11.95 -16.96
C ALA A 273 -5.43 11.63 -15.88
N ASN A 274 -5.81 12.59 -15.01
CA ASN A 274 -6.68 12.42 -13.86
C ASN A 274 -6.14 11.34 -12.91
N ALA A 275 -4.86 11.45 -12.54
CA ALA A 275 -4.27 10.59 -11.54
C ALA A 275 -4.78 10.94 -10.14
N ASP A 276 -5.08 9.93 -9.33
CA ASP A 276 -5.50 10.04 -7.93
C ASP A 276 -4.30 9.98 -6.97
N VAL A 277 -3.24 9.32 -7.42
CA VAL A 277 -1.96 9.14 -6.73
C VAL A 277 -0.85 9.39 -7.73
N ILE A 278 0.21 10.08 -7.33
CA ILE A 278 1.40 10.30 -8.16
C ILE A 278 2.64 9.86 -7.39
N ASN A 279 3.62 9.30 -8.11
CA ASN A 279 4.92 8.93 -7.55
C ASN A 279 6.07 9.29 -8.48
N ASP A 280 7.25 9.57 -7.88
CA ASP A 280 8.49 9.85 -8.60
C ASP A 280 9.73 9.30 -7.89
N ASP A 281 10.84 9.22 -8.64
CA ASP A 281 12.14 8.78 -8.16
C ASP A 281 13.31 9.68 -8.57
N VAL A 282 13.04 10.88 -9.07
CA VAL A 282 14.04 11.74 -9.71
C VAL A 282 14.52 12.83 -8.75
N ILE A 283 15.81 13.16 -8.78
CA ILE A 283 16.37 14.33 -8.12
C ILE A 283 17.05 15.25 -9.13
N TYR A 284 16.84 16.56 -8.98
CA TYR A 284 17.63 17.58 -9.64
C TYR A 284 18.60 18.21 -8.65
N PHE A 285 19.91 18.10 -8.89
CA PHE A 285 20.94 18.58 -7.97
C PHE A 285 20.85 20.09 -7.64
N ALA A 286 20.26 20.86 -8.54
CA ALA A 286 20.07 22.30 -8.35
C ALA A 286 18.76 22.67 -7.65
N GLU A 287 18.00 21.71 -7.12
CA GLU A 287 16.84 22.04 -6.30
C GLU A 287 17.26 22.65 -4.96
N PRO A 288 16.47 23.58 -4.41
CA PRO A 288 16.81 24.24 -3.15
C PRO A 288 16.81 23.26 -1.96
N MET A 289 17.82 23.38 -1.09
CA MET A 289 17.86 22.64 0.20
C MET A 289 17.06 23.35 1.30
N PHE A 290 16.85 24.68 1.18
CA PHE A 290 16.32 25.53 2.23
C PHE A 290 15.06 26.30 1.83
N GLN A 291 14.47 25.97 0.67
CA GLN A 291 13.31 26.66 0.12
C GLN A 291 12.51 25.71 -0.78
N ASP A 292 11.18 25.86 -0.87
CA ASP A 292 10.38 25.08 -1.79
C ASP A 292 10.58 25.53 -3.25
N GLY A 293 11.29 24.71 -4.03
CA GLY A 293 11.50 24.88 -5.45
C GLY A 293 10.22 24.70 -6.29
N ILE A 294 10.33 24.92 -7.60
CA ILE A 294 9.15 24.85 -8.49
C ILE A 294 8.50 23.47 -8.54
N ILE A 295 9.27 22.38 -8.35
CA ILE A 295 8.75 21.02 -8.33
C ILE A 295 7.99 20.78 -7.01
N ALA A 296 8.53 21.20 -5.86
CA ALA A 296 7.84 21.15 -4.57
C ALA A 296 6.51 21.92 -4.60
N GLN A 297 6.50 23.12 -5.23
CA GLN A 297 5.27 23.89 -5.40
C GLN A 297 4.22 23.19 -6.28
N ALA A 298 4.64 22.41 -7.30
CA ALA A 298 3.74 21.61 -8.10
C ALA A 298 3.12 20.47 -7.26
N ILE A 299 3.89 19.83 -6.37
CA ILE A 299 3.41 18.82 -5.43
C ILE A 299 2.35 19.41 -4.49
N ASP A 300 2.63 20.57 -3.88
CA ASP A 300 1.66 21.27 -3.03
C ASP A 300 0.37 21.63 -3.77
N THR A 301 0.50 21.97 -5.05
CA THR A 301 -0.64 22.29 -5.92
C THR A 301 -1.53 21.08 -6.14
N VAL A 302 -0.97 19.93 -6.51
CA VAL A 302 -1.76 18.71 -6.77
C VAL A 302 -2.32 18.09 -5.48
N LYS A 303 -1.63 18.22 -4.36
CA LYS A 303 -2.20 17.90 -3.04
C LYS A 303 -3.45 18.72 -2.78
N GLY A 304 -3.41 20.03 -3.06
CA GLY A 304 -4.57 20.91 -2.96
C GLY A 304 -5.74 20.53 -3.89
N MET A 305 -5.49 19.74 -4.94
CA MET A 305 -6.51 19.17 -5.83
C MET A 305 -7.02 17.80 -5.34
N GLY A 306 -6.51 17.26 -4.23
CA GLY A 306 -6.89 15.96 -3.67
C GLY A 306 -6.05 14.79 -4.18
N VAL A 307 -4.94 15.03 -4.87
CA VAL A 307 -4.02 14.00 -5.37
C VAL A 307 -2.92 13.73 -4.33
N ALA A 308 -2.74 12.47 -3.95
CA ALA A 308 -1.65 12.08 -3.06
C ALA A 308 -0.33 11.97 -3.84
N TYR A 309 0.78 12.39 -3.22
CA TYR A 309 2.09 12.42 -3.85
C TYR A 309 3.16 11.72 -3.01
N PHE A 310 3.94 10.84 -3.65
CA PHE A 310 5.03 10.10 -3.05
C PHE A 310 6.30 10.34 -3.83
N SER A 311 7.39 10.72 -3.16
CA SER A 311 8.69 10.95 -3.77
C SER A 311 9.76 10.09 -3.12
N ALA A 312 10.70 9.58 -3.89
CA ALA A 312 11.85 8.87 -3.36
C ALA A 312 12.69 9.79 -2.45
N ALA A 313 12.98 9.36 -1.22
CA ALA A 313 13.76 10.16 -0.27
C ALA A 313 15.20 10.40 -0.75
N GLY A 314 15.70 9.55 -1.66
CA GLY A 314 17.05 9.56 -2.21
C GLY A 314 17.93 8.43 -1.67
N ASN A 315 19.06 8.18 -2.35
CA ASN A 315 19.98 7.08 -2.04
C ASN A 315 21.36 7.60 -1.60
N ALA A 316 21.38 8.67 -0.80
CA ALA A 316 22.61 9.31 -0.35
C ALA A 316 22.85 9.19 1.17
N ALA A 317 22.17 8.24 1.84
CA ALA A 317 22.35 7.99 3.27
C ALA A 317 22.44 9.30 4.10
N ARG A 318 23.61 9.53 4.73
CA ARG A 318 23.99 10.78 5.38
C ARG A 318 25.29 11.37 4.77
N ASP A 319 25.44 11.21 3.46
CA ASP A 319 26.60 11.65 2.67
C ASP A 319 26.58 13.17 2.49
N SER A 320 26.77 13.89 3.60
CA SER A 320 26.65 15.36 3.65
C SER A 320 27.50 15.99 4.74
N TYR A 321 27.69 17.29 4.60
CA TYR A 321 28.20 18.19 5.62
C TYR A 321 27.27 19.38 5.75
N GLU A 322 26.97 19.80 6.97
CA GLU A 322 26.21 21.01 7.26
C GLU A 322 26.68 21.63 8.56
N ASP A 323 27.04 22.92 8.54
CA ASP A 323 27.47 23.65 9.73
C ASP A 323 27.28 25.18 9.55
N THR A 324 27.47 25.92 10.63
CA THR A 324 27.62 27.39 10.61
C THR A 324 28.89 27.75 9.85
N PHE A 325 28.82 28.70 8.93
CA PHE A 325 30.02 29.19 8.28
C PHE A 325 30.89 29.94 9.28
N ARG A 326 32.15 29.59 9.35
CA ARG A 326 33.18 30.24 10.17
C ARG A 326 34.34 30.68 9.26
N ASP A 327 34.61 31.95 9.18
CA ASP A 327 35.72 32.48 8.39
C ASP A 327 37.05 32.15 9.08
N SER A 328 37.85 31.30 8.47
CA SER A 328 39.19 30.93 8.99
C SER A 328 40.24 32.03 8.85
N GLY A 329 40.00 33.04 8.02
CA GLY A 329 40.97 34.05 7.62
C GLY A 329 42.08 33.50 6.70
N VAL A 330 42.02 32.21 6.31
CA VAL A 330 42.95 31.60 5.37
C VAL A 330 42.52 31.92 3.95
N ALA A 331 43.45 32.43 3.12
CA ALA A 331 43.15 32.75 1.72
C ALA A 331 42.72 31.51 0.93
N GLY A 332 41.67 31.66 0.13
CA GLY A 332 41.09 30.66 -0.71
C GLY A 332 41.79 30.54 -2.10
N TYR A 333 41.10 29.89 -3.03
CA TYR A 333 41.55 29.69 -4.41
C TYR A 333 41.41 31.00 -5.21
N SER A 334 40.30 31.64 -5.11
CA SER A 334 40.05 32.91 -5.79
C SER A 334 40.67 34.11 -5.04
N THR A 335 41.15 35.09 -5.80
CA THR A 335 41.76 36.27 -5.17
C THR A 335 40.75 37.03 -4.34
N GLY A 336 41.00 37.13 -3.03
CA GLY A 336 40.10 37.79 -2.08
C GLY A 336 39.18 36.87 -1.32
N SER A 337 39.03 35.60 -1.73
CA SER A 337 38.26 34.63 -0.98
C SER A 337 38.94 34.17 0.31
N THR A 338 38.11 33.79 1.29
CA THR A 338 38.55 33.16 2.55
C THR A 338 37.84 31.81 2.73
N ARG A 339 38.55 30.88 3.40
CA ARG A 339 38.05 29.54 3.60
C ARG A 339 37.22 29.38 4.86
N HIS A 340 36.30 28.44 4.80
CA HIS A 340 35.59 27.97 5.98
C HIS A 340 36.54 27.28 6.97
N ASP A 341 36.32 27.50 8.26
CA ASP A 341 36.98 26.78 9.35
C ASP A 341 36.09 25.57 9.75
N PHE A 342 36.54 24.37 9.41
CA PHE A 342 35.85 23.12 9.74
C PHE A 342 35.98 22.74 11.22
N ASP A 343 36.99 23.29 11.94
CA ASP A 343 37.15 23.05 13.38
C ASP A 343 36.24 23.98 14.18
N ALA A 344 35.12 23.43 14.71
CA ALA A 344 34.22 24.15 15.59
C ALA A 344 34.82 24.44 16.98
N GLY A 345 36.03 23.94 17.28
CA GLY A 345 36.73 24.14 18.55
C GLY A 345 37.55 25.44 18.61
N ALA A 346 38.66 25.38 19.29
CA ALA A 346 39.56 26.53 19.45
C ALA A 346 40.69 26.57 18.43
N GLY A 347 40.78 25.56 17.57
CA GLY A 347 41.72 25.45 16.47
C GLY A 347 41.25 26.22 15.24
N THR A 348 42.00 26.07 14.13
CA THR A 348 41.56 26.51 12.80
C THR A 348 42.01 25.42 11.82
N ASP A 349 41.07 24.79 11.17
CA ASP A 349 41.33 23.84 10.07
C ASP A 349 40.46 24.20 8.86
N SER A 350 41.11 24.70 7.82
CA SER A 350 40.43 25.13 6.59
C SER A 350 40.33 24.03 5.54
N TRP A 351 40.60 22.79 5.93
CA TRP A 351 40.51 21.62 5.09
C TRP A 351 39.64 20.53 5.70
N GLN A 352 38.72 19.97 4.92
CA GLN A 352 38.09 18.73 5.25
C GLN A 352 38.70 17.58 4.47
N GLN A 353 39.29 16.61 5.19
CA GLN A 353 39.90 15.47 4.53
C GLN A 353 38.83 14.44 4.12
N VAL A 354 38.98 13.92 2.89
CA VAL A 354 38.11 12.89 2.31
C VAL A 354 38.94 11.84 1.59
N THR A 355 38.43 10.61 1.53
CA THR A 355 39.03 9.51 0.79
C THR A 355 38.13 9.06 -0.33
N ILE A 356 38.62 9.02 -1.58
CA ILE A 356 37.89 8.59 -2.77
C ILE A 356 38.59 7.40 -3.41
N PRO A 357 37.87 6.27 -3.67
CA PRO A 357 38.43 5.11 -4.39
C PRO A 357 38.80 5.45 -5.84
N PRO A 358 39.66 4.61 -6.48
CA PRO A 358 39.98 4.78 -7.90
C PRO A 358 38.77 4.48 -8.79
N ASN A 359 38.75 5.10 -9.98
CA ASN A 359 37.67 4.97 -10.98
C ASN A 359 36.26 5.29 -10.39
N THR A 360 36.20 6.25 -9.50
CA THR A 360 34.97 6.69 -8.83
C THR A 360 34.62 8.10 -9.30
N GLN A 361 33.37 8.30 -9.70
CA GLN A 361 32.79 9.63 -9.88
C GLN A 361 32.14 10.07 -8.58
N VAL A 362 32.40 11.30 -8.17
CA VAL A 362 31.71 11.97 -7.07
C VAL A 362 31.16 13.29 -7.59
N VAL A 363 29.90 13.60 -7.26
CA VAL A 363 29.27 14.89 -7.53
C VAL A 363 29.06 15.59 -6.20
N PHE A 364 29.40 16.88 -6.14
CA PHE A 364 29.20 17.73 -4.98
C PHE A 364 28.17 18.80 -5.30
N VAL A 365 27.27 19.05 -4.34
CA VAL A 365 26.24 20.10 -4.40
C VAL A 365 26.36 20.91 -3.12
N LEU A 366 26.89 22.12 -3.20
CA LEU A 366 26.98 23.09 -2.09
C LEU A 366 25.85 24.10 -2.19
N GLN A 367 25.22 24.40 -1.06
CA GLN A 367 24.23 25.48 -0.91
C GLN A 367 24.44 26.22 0.43
N TRP A 368 23.88 27.40 0.54
CA TRP A 368 23.91 28.22 1.75
C TRP A 368 22.59 28.96 1.97
N ASP A 369 22.43 29.61 3.09
CA ASP A 369 21.18 30.21 3.58
C ASP A 369 20.86 31.57 2.91
N ASP A 370 20.77 31.55 1.58
CA ASP A 370 20.23 32.63 0.75
C ASP A 370 19.00 32.16 -0.07
N PRO A 371 18.09 33.06 -0.45
CA PRO A 371 16.95 32.69 -1.26
C PRO A 371 17.34 32.45 -2.73
N TYR A 372 16.68 31.49 -3.37
CA TYR A 372 16.85 31.18 -4.78
C TYR A 372 16.18 32.23 -5.69
N PHE A 373 16.93 32.79 -6.62
CA PHE A 373 16.38 33.68 -7.66
C PHE A 373 15.37 32.97 -8.56
N SER A 374 15.64 31.72 -8.93
CA SER A 374 14.74 30.91 -9.76
C SER A 374 13.40 30.62 -9.09
N VAL A 375 13.29 30.78 -7.79
CA VAL A 375 12.06 30.61 -7.01
C VAL A 375 11.40 31.94 -6.71
N SER A 376 12.09 32.82 -6.00
CA SER A 376 11.55 34.08 -5.44
C SER A 376 11.81 35.31 -6.29
N GLY A 377 12.64 35.20 -7.31
CA GLY A 377 13.08 36.34 -8.10
C GLY A 377 14.08 37.22 -7.35
N SER A 378 14.10 38.53 -7.67
CA SER A 378 15.05 39.49 -7.06
C SER A 378 14.75 39.67 -5.55
N PRO A 379 15.79 39.72 -4.66
CA PRO A 379 17.20 39.88 -5.02
C PRO A 379 17.96 38.58 -5.42
N GLY A 380 17.48 37.38 -5.08
CA GLY A 380 18.28 36.16 -5.17
C GLY A 380 19.38 36.12 -4.11
N ALA A 381 20.41 35.31 -4.32
CA ALA A 381 21.54 35.23 -3.39
C ALA A 381 22.29 36.59 -3.27
N ASP A 382 22.63 36.97 -2.08
CA ASP A 382 23.47 38.15 -1.82
C ASP A 382 24.92 37.74 -1.41
N THR A 383 25.14 36.45 -1.24
CA THR A 383 26.44 35.84 -0.95
C THR A 383 26.93 35.00 -2.16
N ASP A 384 28.26 34.99 -2.35
CA ASP A 384 28.95 34.17 -3.35
C ASP A 384 29.91 33.22 -2.65
N MET A 385 29.63 31.89 -2.74
CA MET A 385 30.39 30.82 -2.12
C MET A 385 30.94 29.86 -3.16
N ASP A 386 32.14 29.39 -2.96
CA ASP A 386 32.82 28.39 -3.79
C ASP A 386 33.02 27.08 -3.02
N ILE A 387 33.07 25.94 -3.72
CA ILE A 387 33.53 24.65 -3.17
C ILE A 387 34.59 24.05 -4.08
N ILE A 388 35.72 23.65 -3.54
CA ILE A 388 36.88 23.21 -4.33
C ILE A 388 37.48 21.94 -3.74
N LEU A 389 37.70 20.96 -4.61
CA LEU A 389 38.42 19.72 -4.31
C LEU A 389 39.90 19.86 -4.65
N TYR A 390 40.75 19.58 -3.68
CA TYR A 390 42.21 19.61 -3.80
C TYR A 390 42.83 18.21 -3.67
N SER A 391 43.98 18.03 -4.28
CA SER A 391 44.85 16.88 -3.95
C SER A 391 45.36 16.99 -2.51
N ALA A 392 45.82 15.92 -1.92
CA ALA A 392 46.47 15.92 -0.59
C ALA A 392 47.68 16.85 -0.50
N GLN A 393 48.23 17.33 -1.62
CA GLN A 393 49.33 18.29 -1.70
C GLN A 393 48.86 19.74 -1.89
N GLY A 394 47.57 20.00 -1.84
CA GLY A 394 47.00 21.35 -1.96
C GLY A 394 46.89 21.87 -3.39
N THR A 395 46.92 21.00 -4.42
CA THR A 395 46.66 21.40 -5.80
C THR A 395 45.15 21.30 -6.10
N ALA A 396 44.51 22.37 -6.54
CA ALA A 396 43.11 22.38 -6.94
C ALA A 396 42.89 21.45 -8.15
N LEU A 397 41.88 20.62 -8.09
CA LEU A 397 41.56 19.58 -9.08
C LEU A 397 40.25 19.85 -9.80
N ALA A 398 39.25 20.26 -9.08
CA ALA A 398 37.91 20.59 -9.59
C ALA A 398 37.18 21.50 -8.57
N GLY A 399 36.11 22.17 -8.97
CA GLY A 399 35.34 22.99 -8.09
C GLY A 399 34.11 23.60 -8.78
N GLY A 400 33.16 24.04 -7.98
CA GLY A 400 32.08 24.95 -8.34
C GLY A 400 32.50 26.35 -7.91
N THR A 401 32.53 27.29 -8.86
CA THR A 401 33.05 28.67 -8.64
C THR A 401 32.30 29.69 -9.52
N ALA A 402 30.99 29.50 -9.65
CA ALA A 402 30.16 30.44 -10.37
C ALA A 402 29.96 31.74 -9.56
N ASN A 403 29.53 32.81 -10.19
CA ASN A 403 29.10 34.02 -9.49
C ASN A 403 27.62 33.90 -9.15
N ASN A 404 27.31 33.76 -7.88
CA ASN A 404 25.95 33.54 -7.40
C ASN A 404 25.20 34.82 -6.99
N ILE A 405 25.86 35.97 -6.94
CA ILE A 405 25.21 37.26 -6.54
C ILE A 405 24.04 37.56 -7.50
N GLY A 406 22.84 37.59 -6.96
CA GLY A 406 21.60 37.82 -7.70
C GLY A 406 21.11 36.59 -8.50
N ALA A 407 21.69 35.43 -8.22
CA ALA A 407 21.32 34.14 -8.83
C ALA A 407 20.91 33.14 -7.74
N ASP A 408 21.01 31.83 -8.03
CA ASP A 408 20.70 30.80 -7.06
C ASP A 408 21.94 30.48 -6.19
N PRO A 409 21.79 30.27 -4.87
CA PRO A 409 22.87 29.96 -3.94
C PRO A 409 23.31 28.48 -4.05
N VAL A 410 23.86 28.07 -5.19
CA VAL A 410 24.23 26.69 -5.45
C VAL A 410 25.49 26.57 -6.28
N GLU A 411 26.42 25.71 -5.82
CA GLU A 411 27.58 25.28 -6.56
C GLU A 411 27.54 23.77 -6.78
N ILE A 412 27.77 23.35 -8.04
CA ILE A 412 27.73 21.93 -8.43
C ILE A 412 28.96 21.60 -9.28
N PHE A 413 29.67 20.55 -8.92
CA PHE A 413 30.71 20.00 -9.78
C PHE A 413 30.85 18.48 -9.62
N GLY A 414 31.36 17.83 -10.65
CA GLY A 414 31.71 16.42 -10.63
C GLY A 414 33.22 16.22 -10.75
N TYR A 415 33.72 15.17 -10.10
CA TYR A 415 35.14 14.75 -10.23
C TYR A 415 35.21 13.23 -10.38
N THR A 416 36.02 12.75 -11.35
CA THR A 416 36.26 11.32 -11.54
C THR A 416 37.71 10.98 -11.27
N THR A 417 37.94 10.09 -10.32
CA THR A 417 39.29 9.65 -9.98
C THR A 417 39.88 8.76 -11.06
N GLN A 418 41.22 8.79 -11.20
CA GLN A 418 41.90 7.99 -12.20
C GLN A 418 41.74 6.48 -11.92
N PRO A 419 41.64 5.64 -12.95
CA PRO A 419 41.60 4.20 -12.80
C PRO A 419 42.88 3.63 -12.19
N GLY A 420 42.72 2.62 -11.33
CA GLY A 420 43.85 1.83 -10.76
C GLY A 420 44.51 2.47 -9.53
N GLY A 421 45.16 1.65 -8.74
CA GLY A 421 45.78 2.04 -7.48
C GLY A 421 44.90 1.84 -6.25
N GLN A 422 45.30 2.46 -5.15
CA GLN A 422 44.56 2.49 -3.87
C GLN A 422 43.68 3.72 -3.82
N ALA A 423 42.65 3.70 -2.93
CA ALA A 423 41.94 4.90 -2.56
C ALA A 423 42.89 6.01 -2.11
N LYS A 424 42.60 7.25 -2.47
CA LYS A 424 43.48 8.39 -2.19
C LYS A 424 42.75 9.41 -1.34
N GLN A 425 43.56 10.10 -0.51
CA GLN A 425 43.10 11.27 0.23
C GLN A 425 43.07 12.50 -0.66
N TYR A 426 42.03 13.29 -0.44
CA TYR A 426 41.78 14.61 -1.03
C TYR A 426 41.40 15.57 0.09
N GLN A 427 41.27 16.85 -0.25
CA GLN A 427 40.84 17.91 0.67
C GLN A 427 39.74 18.72 0.02
N ILE A 428 38.69 19.03 0.78
CA ILE A 428 37.63 19.95 0.38
C ILE A 428 37.88 21.28 1.09
N ALA A 429 37.72 22.39 0.36
CA ALA A 429 37.54 23.73 0.93
C ALA A 429 36.24 24.32 0.48
N ILE A 430 35.50 24.93 1.42
CA ILE A 430 34.36 25.82 1.18
C ILE A 430 34.88 27.23 1.33
N GLU A 431 34.65 28.11 0.37
CA GLU A 431 35.24 29.44 0.32
C GLU A 431 34.17 30.51 0.16
N HIS A 432 34.26 31.57 0.95
CA HIS A 432 33.47 32.78 0.79
C HIS A 432 34.20 33.74 -0.15
N TYR A 433 33.59 34.08 -1.28
CA TYR A 433 34.20 34.95 -2.29
C TYR A 433 33.72 36.42 -2.16
N ALA A 434 32.43 36.64 -2.00
CA ALA A 434 31.86 37.98 -1.94
C ALA A 434 30.50 38.02 -1.20
N GLY A 435 30.08 39.21 -0.81
CA GLY A 435 28.81 39.46 -0.11
C GLY A 435 28.90 39.32 1.39
N PRO A 436 27.78 39.27 2.12
CA PRO A 436 27.75 38.96 3.54
C PRO A 436 28.25 37.53 3.82
N LEU A 437 28.71 37.25 5.04
CA LEU A 437 29.01 35.86 5.42
C LEU A 437 27.68 35.11 5.65
N PRO A 438 27.49 33.91 5.06
CA PRO A 438 26.34 33.12 5.34
C PRO A 438 26.35 32.59 6.78
N SER A 439 25.22 32.35 7.37
CA SER A 439 25.15 31.74 8.71
C SER A 439 25.24 30.19 8.62
N ARG A 440 24.92 29.61 7.47
CA ARG A 440 24.88 28.16 7.25
C ARG A 440 25.41 27.80 5.87
N VAL A 441 26.17 26.72 5.82
CA VAL A 441 26.61 26.08 4.57
C VAL A 441 26.30 24.59 4.65
N LYS A 442 25.88 24.01 3.52
CA LYS A 442 25.60 22.59 3.41
C LYS A 442 26.06 22.06 2.07
N TYR A 443 26.75 20.92 2.07
CA TYR A 443 26.90 20.16 0.85
C TYR A 443 26.41 18.73 1.01
N VAL A 444 25.87 18.19 -0.07
CA VAL A 444 25.57 16.77 -0.25
C VAL A 444 26.49 16.24 -1.37
N PHE A 445 26.98 15.01 -1.22
CA PHE A 445 27.77 14.38 -2.26
C PHE A 445 27.14 13.06 -2.71
N TYR A 446 27.35 12.73 -3.97
CA TYR A 446 26.86 11.52 -4.61
C TYR A 446 28.03 10.73 -5.17
N GLY A 447 28.16 9.48 -4.78
CA GLY A 447 29.25 8.59 -5.18
C GLY A 447 30.03 8.06 -3.97
N ASN A 448 30.89 7.07 -4.22
CA ASN A 448 31.63 6.42 -3.14
C ASN A 448 32.79 7.31 -2.65
N MET A 449 32.57 7.98 -1.52
CA MET A 449 33.54 8.83 -0.83
C MET A 449 33.40 8.65 0.69
N THR A 450 34.50 8.71 1.43
CA THR A 450 34.47 8.75 2.89
C THR A 450 34.95 10.12 3.36
N VAL A 451 34.21 10.77 4.25
CA VAL A 451 34.64 11.96 4.97
C VAL A 451 35.47 11.53 6.17
N ASP A 452 36.77 11.81 6.14
CA ASP A 452 37.74 11.34 7.15
C ASP A 452 37.77 12.22 8.39
N GLN A 453 37.44 13.51 8.25
CA GLN A 453 37.44 14.52 9.34
C GLN A 453 36.25 15.43 9.24
N PHE A 454 35.77 15.92 10.38
CA PHE A 454 34.66 16.88 10.50
C PHE A 454 33.37 16.43 9.82
N ALA A 455 33.09 15.11 9.77
CA ALA A 455 31.83 14.59 9.26
C ALA A 455 30.67 15.01 10.19
N THR A 456 29.65 15.65 9.64
CA THR A 456 28.42 15.99 10.38
C THR A 456 27.30 14.99 10.15
N ASN A 457 27.37 14.23 9.06
CA ASN A 457 26.36 13.25 8.69
C ASN A 457 24.94 13.82 8.73
N SER A 458 24.77 14.99 8.12
CA SER A 458 23.52 15.75 8.14
C SER A 458 22.47 15.15 7.20
N ALA A 459 21.31 15.77 7.12
CA ALA A 459 20.24 15.37 6.22
C ALA A 459 20.67 15.40 4.74
N THR A 460 20.20 14.42 3.97
CA THR A 460 20.51 14.30 2.52
C THR A 460 19.25 14.34 1.65
N SER A 461 18.06 14.14 2.24
CA SER A 461 16.80 14.38 1.54
C SER A 461 16.57 15.90 1.42
N TYR A 462 16.41 16.41 0.18
CA TYR A 462 16.16 17.83 -0.09
C TYR A 462 15.45 18.00 -1.45
N GLY A 463 15.10 19.25 -1.79
CA GLY A 463 14.35 19.53 -3.01
C GLY A 463 12.88 19.11 -2.86
N HIS A 464 12.28 18.58 -3.92
CA HIS A 464 10.87 18.22 -3.91
C HIS A 464 10.49 17.02 -3.00
N PRO A 465 11.37 16.05 -2.66
CA PRO A 465 11.05 15.08 -1.59
C PRO A 465 10.77 15.76 -0.25
N ALA A 466 11.35 16.96 -0.05
CA ALA A 466 11.11 17.77 1.14
C ALA A 466 9.81 18.58 1.10
N ALA A 467 9.03 18.56 0.01
CA ALA A 467 7.77 19.31 -0.11
C ALA A 467 6.78 19.00 1.02
N ALA A 468 6.07 20.03 1.50
CA ALA A 468 5.05 19.86 2.54
C ALA A 468 3.84 19.05 2.06
N GLY A 469 3.58 19.07 0.75
CA GLY A 469 2.45 18.39 0.12
C GLY A 469 2.64 16.91 -0.16
N GLY A 470 3.88 16.40 -0.13
CA GLY A 470 4.21 15.02 -0.48
C GLY A 470 4.76 14.21 0.69
N GLN A 471 4.84 12.90 0.48
CA GLN A 471 5.55 11.97 1.37
C GLN A 471 6.88 11.58 0.75
N ALA A 472 7.99 11.78 1.46
CA ALA A 472 9.26 11.19 1.11
C ALA A 472 9.29 9.73 1.59
N VAL A 473 9.70 8.83 0.73
CA VAL A 473 9.68 7.38 0.99
C VAL A 473 11.10 6.85 1.09
N GLY A 474 11.48 6.37 2.27
CA GLY A 474 12.72 5.63 2.50
C GLY A 474 12.60 4.16 2.05
N ALA A 475 13.73 3.44 2.04
CA ALA A 475 13.79 2.06 1.55
C ALA A 475 14.16 1.06 2.65
N ALA A 476 13.49 -0.10 2.66
CA ALA A 476 13.85 -1.28 3.44
C ALA A 476 13.83 -2.51 2.54
N ARG A 477 14.93 -3.29 2.51
CA ARG A 477 14.98 -4.48 1.66
C ARG A 477 13.88 -5.46 2.03
N TYR A 478 13.16 -5.96 1.04
CA TYR A 478 11.95 -6.78 1.23
C TYR A 478 12.17 -7.95 2.20
N ASP A 479 13.33 -8.62 2.15
CA ASP A 479 13.67 -9.76 3.01
C ASP A 479 14.15 -9.34 4.43
N ALA A 480 14.33 -8.04 4.67
CA ALA A 480 14.64 -7.45 5.96
C ALA A 480 13.39 -6.90 6.68
N THR A 481 12.23 -7.48 6.45
CA THR A 481 10.92 -7.07 6.96
C THR A 481 10.25 -8.15 7.82
N PRO A 482 9.24 -7.82 8.63
CA PRO A 482 8.55 -8.79 9.48
C PRO A 482 7.89 -9.94 8.72
N ALA A 483 7.39 -9.71 7.52
CA ALA A 483 6.82 -10.76 6.67
C ALA A 483 7.86 -11.85 6.33
N PHE A 484 9.12 -11.49 6.27
CA PHE A 484 10.26 -12.39 6.04
C PHE A 484 11.03 -12.75 7.32
N GLY A 485 10.48 -12.42 8.50
CA GLY A 485 10.99 -12.86 9.80
C GLY A 485 12.01 -11.94 10.46
N VAL A 486 12.19 -10.72 9.97
CA VAL A 486 13.07 -9.70 10.55
C VAL A 486 12.24 -8.62 11.26
N SER A 487 12.28 -8.59 12.59
CA SER A 487 11.56 -7.59 13.38
C SER A 487 12.46 -7.05 14.50
N PRO A 488 12.59 -5.71 14.64
CA PRO A 488 12.02 -4.67 13.77
C PRO A 488 12.58 -4.75 12.35
N PRO A 489 11.90 -4.16 11.34
CA PRO A 489 12.40 -4.08 9.98
C PRO A 489 13.68 -3.25 9.92
N GLN A 490 14.52 -3.48 8.90
CA GLN A 490 15.82 -2.82 8.77
C GLN A 490 15.83 -1.87 7.58
N LEU A 491 16.22 -0.63 7.84
CA LEU A 491 16.41 0.39 6.80
C LEU A 491 17.58 0.03 5.90
N GLU A 492 17.47 0.32 4.61
CA GLU A 492 18.59 0.23 3.69
C GLU A 492 19.67 1.27 4.01
N TYR A 493 20.93 0.83 3.96
CA TYR A 493 22.09 1.65 4.36
C TYR A 493 22.25 2.92 3.53
N PHE A 494 21.71 2.96 2.32
CA PHE A 494 21.79 4.09 1.40
C PHE A 494 20.59 5.04 1.53
N SER A 495 19.50 4.65 2.21
CA SER A 495 18.29 5.46 2.30
C SER A 495 18.62 6.84 2.87
N SER A 496 18.24 7.90 2.16
CA SER A 496 18.54 9.27 2.54
C SER A 496 17.81 9.68 3.82
N ALA A 497 18.56 10.33 4.70
CA ALA A 497 18.05 10.84 5.96
C ALA A 497 17.46 12.24 5.82
N GLY A 498 16.48 12.52 6.66
CA GLY A 498 15.82 13.80 6.79
C GLY A 498 16.33 14.67 7.94
N GLY A 499 15.46 15.52 8.42
CA GLY A 499 15.78 16.63 9.31
C GLY A 499 15.96 17.90 8.47
N VAL A 500 14.97 18.16 7.61
CA VAL A 500 15.03 19.27 6.63
C VAL A 500 14.59 20.57 7.28
N GLU A 501 15.41 21.62 7.12
CA GLU A 501 15.08 22.96 7.55
C GLU A 501 14.76 23.83 6.34
N ILE A 502 13.57 24.41 6.31
CA ILE A 502 13.16 25.40 5.30
C ILE A 502 13.35 26.81 5.91
N LEU A 503 14.21 27.59 5.29
CA LEU A 503 14.64 28.92 5.80
C LEU A 503 13.99 30.08 5.07
N PHE A 504 13.38 29.82 3.91
CA PHE A 504 12.72 30.85 3.10
C PHE A 504 11.37 30.33 2.57
N ASP A 505 10.38 31.23 2.56
CA ASP A 505 9.14 30.98 1.81
C ASP A 505 9.39 31.14 0.30
N THR A 506 8.39 30.84 -0.52
CA THR A 506 8.49 30.96 -2.00
C THR A 506 8.62 32.41 -2.50
N ALA A 507 8.41 33.39 -1.66
CA ALA A 507 8.66 34.81 -1.96
C ALA A 507 10.06 35.28 -1.52
N GLY A 508 10.86 34.41 -0.89
CA GLY A 508 12.20 34.71 -0.38
C GLY A 508 12.22 35.40 0.98
N ASN A 509 11.10 35.44 1.70
CA ASN A 509 11.08 35.93 3.06
C ASN A 509 11.64 34.89 4.03
N PRO A 510 12.35 35.30 5.08
CA PRO A 510 12.84 34.38 6.10
C PRO A 510 11.71 33.55 6.71
N LEU A 511 11.92 32.25 6.82
CA LEU A 511 11.05 31.25 7.41
C LEU A 511 11.88 30.40 8.37
N SER A 512 11.26 29.73 9.32
CA SER A 512 11.90 28.70 10.15
C SER A 512 10.90 27.56 10.30
N GLU A 513 11.03 26.56 9.43
CA GLU A 513 10.17 25.39 9.41
C GLU A 513 11.05 24.15 9.37
N SER A 514 10.84 23.22 10.30
CA SER A 514 11.49 21.91 10.29
C SER A 514 10.51 20.88 9.79
N ARG A 515 10.91 20.08 8.80
CA ARG A 515 10.09 19.01 8.22
C ARG A 515 10.69 17.66 8.53
N GLN A 516 9.84 16.78 9.06
CA GLN A 516 10.18 15.37 9.23
C GLN A 516 10.19 14.70 7.85
N LYS A 517 11.36 14.22 7.44
CA LYS A 517 11.61 13.46 6.21
C LYS A 517 12.63 12.36 6.47
N PRO A 518 12.54 11.17 5.84
CA PRO A 518 11.33 10.70 5.16
C PRO A 518 10.17 10.59 6.16
N GLU A 519 8.93 10.55 5.69
CA GLU A 519 7.78 10.29 6.57
C GLU A 519 7.55 8.81 6.79
N ILE A 520 7.78 8.00 5.76
CA ILE A 520 7.53 6.55 5.76
C ILE A 520 8.66 5.81 5.04
N VAL A 521 8.68 4.50 5.24
CA VAL A 521 9.56 3.56 4.54
C VAL A 521 8.68 2.53 3.82
N ALA A 522 9.11 2.10 2.62
CA ALA A 522 8.47 1.02 1.90
C ALA A 522 9.50 -0.01 1.41
N PRO A 523 9.08 -1.21 0.98
CA PRO A 523 10.01 -2.24 0.54
C PRO A 523 10.75 -1.87 -0.75
N ASP A 524 11.99 -2.35 -0.88
CA ASP A 524 12.78 -2.32 -2.12
C ASP A 524 13.45 -3.66 -2.40
N GLY A 525 14.24 -3.75 -3.46
CA GLY A 525 15.02 -4.94 -3.82
C GLY A 525 14.19 -6.09 -4.39
N GLY A 526 12.91 -5.88 -4.69
CA GLY A 526 12.04 -6.89 -5.30
C GLY A 526 12.36 -7.15 -6.77
N ASP A 527 11.89 -8.27 -7.30
CA ASP A 527 12.05 -8.68 -8.69
C ASP A 527 11.23 -7.81 -9.64
N ASN A 528 11.75 -7.64 -10.87
CA ASN A 528 11.03 -7.08 -12.00
C ASN A 528 11.48 -7.78 -13.31
N THR A 529 10.90 -7.41 -14.46
CA THR A 529 11.16 -8.13 -15.70
C THR A 529 12.53 -7.85 -16.32
N PHE A 530 13.18 -6.68 -16.06
CA PHE A 530 14.36 -6.26 -16.84
C PHE A 530 15.32 -5.30 -16.13
N PHE A 531 14.88 -4.55 -15.12
CA PHE A 531 15.64 -3.45 -14.52
C PHE A 531 16.46 -3.89 -13.30
N GLY A 532 17.74 -3.52 -13.24
CA GLY A 532 18.64 -3.86 -12.16
C GLY A 532 19.52 -5.07 -12.44
N SER A 533 19.84 -5.84 -11.42
CA SER A 533 20.71 -7.03 -11.49
C SER A 533 20.09 -8.18 -10.71
N ASP A 534 20.13 -9.37 -11.26
CA ASP A 534 19.70 -10.61 -10.59
C ASP A 534 20.63 -10.93 -9.41
N TYR A 535 20.26 -10.46 -8.23
CA TYR A 535 21.03 -10.61 -6.99
C TYR A 535 20.88 -12.00 -6.38
N GLU A 536 19.71 -12.60 -6.53
CA GLU A 536 19.35 -13.90 -5.93
C GLU A 536 19.67 -15.08 -6.84
N GLY A 537 19.94 -14.84 -8.13
CA GLY A 537 20.21 -15.87 -9.12
C GLY A 537 18.96 -16.67 -9.54
N ASN A 538 17.78 -16.05 -9.43
CA ASN A 538 16.49 -16.65 -9.75
C ASN A 538 16.05 -16.41 -11.20
N GLY A 539 16.81 -15.59 -11.96
CA GLY A 539 16.55 -15.24 -13.36
C GLY A 539 15.78 -13.94 -13.56
N HIS A 540 15.46 -13.23 -12.49
CA HIS A 540 14.78 -11.93 -12.51
C HIS A 540 15.69 -10.89 -11.85
N PRO A 541 15.85 -9.69 -12.44
CA PRO A 541 16.64 -8.64 -11.82
C PRO A 541 15.87 -8.01 -10.65
N ASN A 542 16.64 -7.65 -9.61
CA ASN A 542 16.12 -6.96 -8.43
C ASN A 542 16.27 -5.45 -8.61
N PHE A 543 15.22 -4.70 -8.28
CA PHE A 543 15.19 -3.25 -8.31
C PHE A 543 15.39 -2.68 -6.90
N PHE A 544 16.61 -2.19 -6.63
CA PHE A 544 16.97 -1.56 -5.35
C PHE A 544 16.85 -0.04 -5.43
N GLY A 545 16.64 0.58 -4.26
CA GLY A 545 16.62 2.04 -4.10
C GLY A 545 15.30 2.57 -3.56
N THR A 546 15.32 3.81 -3.08
CA THR A 546 14.09 4.53 -2.75
C THR A 546 13.18 4.72 -3.98
N SER A 547 13.75 4.62 -5.19
CA SER A 547 13.04 4.52 -6.46
C SER A 547 12.09 3.31 -6.54
N ALA A 548 12.50 2.16 -5.98
CA ALA A 548 11.65 0.96 -5.91
C ALA A 548 10.68 1.01 -4.72
N ALA A 549 11.07 1.62 -3.61
CA ALA A 549 10.22 1.76 -2.43
C ALA A 549 8.99 2.65 -2.70
N THR A 550 9.18 3.75 -3.40
CA THR A 550 8.13 4.74 -3.65
C THR A 550 6.90 4.19 -4.39
N PRO A 551 7.04 3.42 -5.47
CA PRO A 551 5.87 2.83 -6.15
C PRO A 551 5.15 1.77 -5.31
N HIS A 552 5.79 1.11 -4.34
CA HIS A 552 5.11 0.25 -3.37
C HIS A 552 4.15 1.07 -2.49
N ALA A 553 4.61 2.22 -1.97
CA ALA A 553 3.77 3.13 -1.20
C ALA A 553 2.61 3.71 -2.04
N ALA A 554 2.88 4.08 -3.30
CA ALA A 554 1.85 4.57 -4.22
C ALA A 554 0.81 3.50 -4.58
N GLY A 555 1.22 2.25 -4.77
CA GLY A 555 0.32 1.11 -4.96
C GLY A 555 -0.58 0.88 -3.75
N LEU A 556 -0.02 0.93 -2.53
CA LEU A 556 -0.81 0.84 -1.31
C LEU A 556 -1.80 2.01 -1.18
N ALA A 557 -1.38 3.23 -1.51
CA ALA A 557 -2.27 4.39 -1.55
C ALA A 557 -3.46 4.19 -2.52
N ALA A 558 -3.23 3.51 -3.65
CA ALA A 558 -4.31 3.18 -4.59
C ALA A 558 -5.30 2.17 -4.00
N LEU A 559 -4.85 1.18 -3.21
CA LEU A 559 -5.73 0.25 -2.50
C LEU A 559 -6.59 0.98 -1.46
N LEU A 560 -5.99 1.90 -0.68
CA LEU A 560 -6.70 2.69 0.32
C LEU A 560 -7.75 3.61 -0.32
N LYS A 561 -7.42 4.27 -1.43
CA LYS A 561 -8.37 5.12 -2.16
C LYS A 561 -9.48 4.34 -2.87
N GLN A 562 -9.26 3.08 -3.24
CA GLN A 562 -10.34 2.23 -3.74
C GLN A 562 -11.31 1.89 -2.62
N LEU A 563 -10.83 1.59 -1.42
CA LEU A 563 -11.68 1.29 -0.27
C LEU A 563 -12.47 2.54 0.16
N ASP A 564 -11.80 3.69 0.29
CA ASP A 564 -12.44 4.97 0.57
C ASP A 564 -12.05 6.05 -0.46
N PRO A 565 -12.84 6.23 -1.54
CA PRO A 565 -12.57 7.24 -2.56
C PRO A 565 -12.62 8.68 -2.05
N SER A 566 -13.22 8.94 -0.88
CA SER A 566 -13.29 10.25 -0.26
C SER A 566 -12.04 10.64 0.53
N LEU A 567 -11.11 9.69 0.70
CA LEU A 567 -9.91 9.86 1.51
C LEU A 567 -9.05 11.01 0.96
N SER A 568 -8.91 12.07 1.74
CA SER A 568 -8.03 13.19 1.38
C SER A 568 -6.56 12.77 1.46
N PRO A 569 -5.63 13.47 0.76
CA PRO A 569 -4.20 13.19 0.89
C PRO A 569 -3.72 13.20 2.35
N ASP A 570 -4.15 14.16 3.16
CA ASP A 570 -3.74 14.22 4.57
C ASP A 570 -4.25 13.03 5.38
N ALA A 571 -5.49 12.59 5.17
CA ALA A 571 -6.04 11.42 5.84
C ALA A 571 -5.31 10.15 5.40
N LEU A 572 -5.03 10.00 4.10
CA LEU A 572 -4.26 8.89 3.55
C LEU A 572 -2.84 8.84 4.15
N TYR A 573 -2.14 9.98 4.21
CA TYR A 573 -0.81 10.06 4.80
C TYR A 573 -0.82 9.71 6.29
N ASN A 574 -1.79 10.23 7.05
CA ASN A 574 -1.97 9.88 8.45
C ASN A 574 -2.25 8.39 8.67
N THR A 575 -3.03 7.78 7.80
CA THR A 575 -3.27 6.32 7.82
C THR A 575 -1.97 5.56 7.63
N LEU A 576 -1.19 5.85 6.60
CA LEU A 576 0.09 5.20 6.34
C LEU A 576 1.07 5.38 7.50
N GLN A 577 1.18 6.61 8.04
CA GLN A 577 2.09 6.95 9.12
C GLN A 577 1.70 6.29 10.45
N SER A 578 0.42 6.32 10.82
CA SER A 578 -0.06 5.79 12.11
C SER A 578 -0.08 4.27 12.18
N THR A 579 -0.06 3.59 11.03
CA THR A 579 -0.08 2.13 10.92
C THR A 579 1.27 1.53 10.52
N ALA A 580 2.29 2.36 10.30
CA ALA A 580 3.64 1.92 9.97
C ALA A 580 4.28 1.16 11.15
N ILE A 581 5.14 0.21 10.82
CA ILE A 581 5.94 -0.51 11.83
C ILE A 581 7.21 0.28 12.08
N ASP A 582 7.38 0.71 13.33
CA ASP A 582 8.54 1.48 13.80
C ASP A 582 9.88 0.80 13.50
N MET A 583 10.86 1.58 13.12
CA MET A 583 12.20 1.15 12.71
C MET A 583 13.26 1.99 13.43
N GLY A 584 14.46 1.43 13.58
CA GLY A 584 15.60 2.20 14.10
C GLY A 584 15.44 2.64 15.54
N VAL A 585 15.41 3.94 15.77
CA VAL A 585 15.20 4.55 17.09
C VAL A 585 13.69 4.60 17.37
N ALA A 586 13.29 4.16 18.56
CA ALA A 586 11.87 4.08 18.90
C ALA A 586 11.13 5.42 18.77
N GLY A 587 10.03 5.42 18.02
CA GLY A 587 9.23 6.57 17.65
C GLY A 587 9.70 7.21 16.34
N ILE A 588 9.15 8.37 16.00
CA ILE A 588 9.47 9.07 14.76
C ILE A 588 10.92 9.55 14.78
N ASP A 589 11.71 9.16 13.77
CA ASP A 589 13.10 9.55 13.64
C ASP A 589 13.44 10.07 12.22
N PRO A 590 14.56 10.80 12.04
CA PRO A 590 14.91 11.38 10.74
C PRO A 590 15.47 10.38 9.72
N ASP A 591 15.71 9.12 10.07
CA ASP A 591 16.22 8.09 9.16
C ASP A 591 15.09 7.29 8.51
N SER A 592 14.06 6.95 9.29
CA SER A 592 12.95 6.08 8.88
C SER A 592 11.54 6.70 9.01
N GLY A 593 11.43 7.91 9.54
CA GLY A 593 10.14 8.55 9.77
C GLY A 593 9.27 7.78 10.75
N HIS A 594 8.07 7.41 10.34
CA HIS A 594 7.14 6.56 11.09
C HIS A 594 7.45 5.06 10.94
N GLY A 595 8.30 4.68 9.97
CA GLY A 595 8.69 3.30 9.73
C GLY A 595 8.08 2.67 8.49
N LEU A 596 8.10 1.32 8.44
CA LEU A 596 7.68 0.51 7.30
C LEU A 596 6.16 0.45 7.16
N VAL A 597 5.62 0.85 6.01
CA VAL A 597 4.18 0.76 5.73
C VAL A 597 3.69 -0.69 5.65
N GLN A 598 2.47 -0.94 6.14
CA GLN A 598 1.83 -2.26 6.12
C GLN A 598 0.40 -2.16 5.60
N ALA A 599 0.10 -2.91 4.56
CA ALA A 599 -1.18 -2.81 3.86
C ALA A 599 -2.35 -3.36 4.69
N ASP A 600 -2.14 -4.46 5.40
CA ASP A 600 -3.16 -5.07 6.27
C ASP A 600 -3.56 -4.15 7.43
N LEU A 601 -2.58 -3.49 8.06
CA LEU A 601 -2.84 -2.54 9.14
C LEU A 601 -3.52 -1.26 8.63
N ALA A 602 -3.06 -0.74 7.48
CA ALA A 602 -3.61 0.48 6.89
C ALA A 602 -5.07 0.28 6.44
N LEU A 603 -5.39 -0.82 5.77
CA LEU A 603 -6.75 -1.14 5.35
C LEU A 603 -7.66 -1.44 6.56
N THR A 604 -7.17 -2.20 7.56
CA THR A 604 -7.93 -2.46 8.80
C THR A 604 -8.26 -1.18 9.55
N SER A 605 -7.45 -0.14 9.47
CA SER A 605 -7.74 1.14 10.13
C SER A 605 -8.86 1.92 9.47
N LEU A 606 -9.13 1.66 8.19
CA LEU A 606 -10.21 2.29 7.41
C LEU A 606 -11.51 1.47 7.38
N ASP A 607 -11.42 0.16 7.52
CA ASP A 607 -12.54 -0.80 7.50
C ASP A 607 -12.25 -1.88 8.55
N GLY A 608 -12.84 -1.70 9.73
CA GLY A 608 -12.45 -2.47 10.95
C GLY A 608 -12.90 -3.91 10.93
N ASP A 609 -14.00 -4.22 10.25
CA ASP A 609 -14.59 -5.57 10.16
C ASP A 609 -14.46 -6.21 8.79
N ALA A 610 -13.88 -5.48 7.84
CA ALA A 610 -13.56 -5.93 6.49
C ALA A 610 -14.79 -6.36 5.67
N ASP A 611 -15.89 -5.63 5.81
CA ASP A 611 -17.11 -5.88 5.06
C ASP A 611 -17.20 -5.14 3.71
N GLY A 612 -16.25 -4.24 3.46
CA GLY A 612 -16.12 -3.46 2.24
C GLY A 612 -16.80 -2.09 2.30
N VAL A 613 -17.29 -1.70 3.47
CA VAL A 613 -17.80 -0.35 3.76
C VAL A 613 -16.80 0.33 4.70
N PRO A 614 -16.20 1.45 4.32
CA PRO A 614 -15.24 2.12 5.19
C PRO A 614 -15.91 2.65 6.47
N ASN A 615 -15.22 2.60 7.60
CA ASN A 615 -15.71 3.04 8.91
C ASN A 615 -16.36 4.44 8.88
N SER A 616 -15.98 5.29 7.94
CA SER A 616 -16.53 6.65 7.78
C SER A 616 -17.95 6.68 7.22
N ALA A 617 -18.38 5.59 6.57
CA ALA A 617 -19.70 5.43 5.93
C ALA A 617 -20.47 4.23 6.47
N ASP A 618 -19.88 3.48 7.40
CA ASP A 618 -20.41 2.26 7.97
C ASP A 618 -21.27 2.56 9.20
N ASN A 619 -22.48 2.02 9.21
CA ASN A 619 -23.40 2.15 10.35
C ASN A 619 -23.17 1.10 11.45
N CYS A 620 -22.26 0.12 11.21
CA CYS A 620 -21.81 -0.88 12.20
C CYS A 620 -20.30 -1.17 12.12
N PRO A 621 -19.38 -0.21 12.35
CA PRO A 621 -17.93 -0.31 12.04
C PRO A 621 -17.14 -1.46 12.70
N ALA A 622 -17.76 -2.30 13.51
CA ALA A 622 -17.16 -3.44 14.19
C ALA A 622 -17.91 -4.77 13.95
N ALA A 623 -18.96 -4.76 13.10
CA ALA A 623 -19.81 -5.93 12.89
C ALA A 623 -20.28 -5.98 11.43
N ALA A 624 -19.60 -6.76 10.61
CA ALA A 624 -19.77 -6.82 9.16
C ALA A 624 -21.24 -6.89 8.70
N ASN A 625 -21.68 -5.83 8.01
CA ASN A 625 -23.02 -5.67 7.47
C ASN A 625 -23.02 -4.98 6.09
N PRO A 626 -22.41 -5.53 5.04
CA PRO A 626 -22.12 -4.89 3.76
C PRO A 626 -23.35 -4.34 3.00
N LEU A 627 -24.56 -4.66 3.45
CA LEU A 627 -25.80 -4.11 2.91
C LEU A 627 -26.29 -2.87 3.65
N GLN A 628 -25.66 -2.56 4.79
CA GLN A 628 -25.98 -1.38 5.61
C GLN A 628 -27.46 -1.28 5.97
N GLU A 629 -28.08 -2.44 6.29
CA GLU A 629 -29.48 -2.52 6.71
C GLU A 629 -29.66 -1.72 8.00
N ASN A 630 -30.76 -0.94 8.06
CA ASN A 630 -31.09 -0.05 9.16
C ASN A 630 -32.60 0.23 9.08
N ASN A 631 -33.39 -0.43 9.93
CA ASN A 631 -34.83 -0.47 9.87
C ASN A 631 -35.49 0.85 10.31
N ASP A 632 -34.96 1.46 11.37
CA ASP A 632 -35.49 2.67 11.97
C ASP A 632 -34.87 3.98 11.47
N ALA A 633 -33.80 3.86 10.65
CA ALA A 633 -33.06 4.96 10.05
C ALA A 633 -32.35 5.89 11.07
N ASP A 634 -31.89 5.33 12.18
CA ASP A 634 -31.06 6.04 13.16
C ASP A 634 -29.57 6.03 12.73
N SER A 635 -28.62 6.03 13.64
CA SER A 635 -27.17 6.01 13.32
C SER A 635 -26.52 4.63 13.42
N GLN A 636 -27.24 3.63 13.89
CA GLN A 636 -26.79 2.24 14.00
C GLN A 636 -27.50 1.37 12.97
N GLY A 637 -26.84 0.34 12.48
CA GLY A 637 -27.46 -0.64 11.59
C GLY A 637 -27.95 -1.84 12.38
N ASP A 638 -28.93 -2.56 11.84
CA ASP A 638 -29.62 -3.68 12.48
C ASP A 638 -28.71 -4.73 13.12
N VAL A 639 -27.49 -4.91 12.61
CA VAL A 639 -26.54 -5.90 13.13
C VAL A 639 -25.91 -5.49 14.46
N CYS A 640 -25.81 -4.21 14.73
CA CYS A 640 -25.17 -3.64 15.91
C CYS A 640 -26.11 -2.79 16.78
N ASP A 641 -27.36 -2.62 16.35
CA ASP A 641 -28.42 -1.98 17.11
C ASP A 641 -29.01 -2.99 18.11
N PRO A 642 -29.26 -2.63 19.33
CA PRO A 642 -29.97 -3.47 20.29
C PRO A 642 -31.51 -3.29 20.29
N ASP A 643 -32.05 -2.38 19.45
CA ASP A 643 -33.50 -2.00 19.38
C ASP A 643 -33.80 -1.52 17.95
N ASP A 644 -33.94 -2.50 17.02
CA ASP A 644 -33.95 -2.31 15.55
C ASP A 644 -35.12 -1.45 15.02
N ASP A 645 -36.18 -1.20 15.81
CA ASP A 645 -37.32 -0.36 15.41
C ASP A 645 -37.54 0.86 16.33
N ASN A 646 -36.62 1.04 17.32
CA ASN A 646 -36.63 2.16 18.28
C ASN A 646 -37.94 2.30 19.08
N ASP A 647 -38.59 1.18 19.40
CA ASP A 647 -39.84 1.18 20.18
C ASP A 647 -39.58 1.17 21.68
N THR A 648 -38.36 0.99 22.15
CA THR A 648 -37.87 0.90 23.53
C THR A 648 -37.86 -0.51 24.15
N LEU A 649 -38.32 -1.53 23.46
CA LEU A 649 -37.96 -2.92 23.77
C LEU A 649 -36.65 -3.24 23.10
N SER A 650 -35.89 -4.15 23.66
CA SER A 650 -34.69 -4.63 22.96
C SER A 650 -35.04 -5.86 22.13
N ASP A 651 -34.36 -6.04 20.97
CA ASP A 651 -34.51 -7.23 20.11
C ASP A 651 -34.41 -8.54 20.90
N VAL A 652 -33.55 -8.56 21.92
CA VAL A 652 -33.41 -9.72 22.82
C VAL A 652 -34.65 -9.96 23.65
N ASP A 653 -35.24 -8.90 24.21
CA ASP A 653 -36.47 -9.01 25.01
C ASP A 653 -37.65 -9.34 24.11
N GLU A 654 -37.73 -8.73 22.97
CA GLU A 654 -38.76 -8.99 21.97
C GLU A 654 -38.77 -10.45 21.54
N THR A 655 -37.63 -10.94 21.03
CA THR A 655 -37.55 -12.32 20.50
C THR A 655 -37.57 -13.39 21.58
N SER A 656 -37.05 -13.14 22.79
CA SER A 656 -36.92 -14.16 23.84
C SER A 656 -37.96 -14.10 24.95
N LEU A 657 -38.51 -12.93 25.21
CA LEU A 657 -39.44 -12.72 26.33
C LEU A 657 -40.89 -12.49 25.86
N TYR A 658 -41.08 -11.65 24.84
CA TYR A 658 -42.44 -11.24 24.39
C TYR A 658 -42.89 -11.96 23.11
N GLY A 659 -41.93 -12.39 22.27
CA GLY A 659 -42.22 -13.05 20.99
C GLY A 659 -42.58 -12.07 19.87
N THR A 660 -42.36 -10.78 20.09
CA THR A 660 -42.58 -9.70 19.13
C THR A 660 -41.52 -9.66 18.05
N ASN A 661 -41.71 -8.81 17.07
CA ASN A 661 -40.84 -8.69 15.90
C ASN A 661 -39.93 -7.46 16.01
N PRO A 662 -38.60 -7.58 16.20
CA PRO A 662 -37.66 -6.46 16.39
C PRO A 662 -37.61 -5.40 15.28
N PHE A 663 -38.30 -5.62 14.17
CA PHE A 663 -38.39 -4.66 13.05
C PHE A 663 -39.70 -3.95 12.95
N LEU A 664 -40.61 -4.14 13.91
CA LEU A 664 -42.00 -3.60 13.87
C LEU A 664 -42.42 -3.15 15.25
N SER A 665 -42.42 -1.87 15.52
CA SER A 665 -42.84 -1.26 16.79
C SER A 665 -44.30 -1.59 17.22
N ASP A 666 -45.10 -2.16 16.32
CA ASP A 666 -46.47 -2.66 16.52
C ASP A 666 -46.57 -3.99 15.76
N THR A 667 -46.20 -5.09 16.43
CA THR A 667 -46.06 -6.42 15.80
C THR A 667 -47.36 -6.94 15.22
N ASP A 668 -48.50 -6.75 15.88
CA ASP A 668 -49.80 -7.26 15.41
C ASP A 668 -50.63 -6.24 14.61
N SER A 669 -50.11 -5.01 14.48
CA SER A 669 -50.68 -3.91 13.67
C SER A 669 -52.07 -3.46 14.13
N ASP A 670 -52.34 -3.43 15.45
CA ASP A 670 -53.61 -3.00 16.03
C ASP A 670 -53.63 -1.50 16.38
N GLY A 671 -52.47 -0.81 16.30
CA GLY A 671 -52.32 0.63 16.50
C GLY A 671 -51.78 1.01 17.89
N PHE A 672 -51.31 0.05 18.68
CA PHE A 672 -50.55 0.24 19.91
C PHE A 672 -49.18 -0.36 19.75
N ASP A 673 -48.16 0.39 20.14
CA ASP A 673 -46.77 -0.10 20.07
C ASP A 673 -46.54 -1.18 21.13
N ASP A 674 -45.72 -2.19 20.82
CA ASP A 674 -45.47 -3.36 21.66
C ASP A 674 -45.08 -3.01 23.10
N PRO A 675 -44.22 -2.01 23.40
CA PRO A 675 -43.92 -1.63 24.79
C PRO A 675 -45.09 -1.02 25.52
N VAL A 676 -46.04 -0.39 24.81
CA VAL A 676 -47.27 0.16 25.43
C VAL A 676 -48.17 -0.97 25.86
N GLU A 677 -48.26 -2.03 25.07
CA GLU A 677 -49.04 -3.21 25.40
C GLU A 677 -48.42 -4.03 26.53
N VAL A 678 -47.10 -4.28 26.45
CA VAL A 678 -46.35 -4.94 27.52
C VAL A 678 -46.52 -4.20 28.84
N ALA A 679 -46.43 -2.86 28.87
CA ALA A 679 -46.61 -2.04 30.07
C ALA A 679 -48.05 -2.07 30.59
N ALA A 680 -49.05 -2.21 29.70
CA ALA A 680 -50.46 -2.33 30.05
C ALA A 680 -50.88 -3.74 30.47
N GLY A 681 -50.03 -4.76 30.16
CA GLY A 681 -50.35 -6.17 30.39
C GLY A 681 -51.30 -6.75 29.35
N SER A 682 -51.44 -6.13 28.17
CA SER A 682 -52.06 -6.71 26.98
C SER A 682 -51.08 -7.62 26.23
N ASP A 683 -51.57 -8.38 25.29
CA ASP A 683 -50.73 -9.31 24.48
C ASP A 683 -50.34 -8.65 23.16
N PRO A 684 -49.08 -8.29 22.92
CA PRO A 684 -48.65 -7.57 21.73
C PRO A 684 -48.68 -8.44 20.45
N LEU A 685 -49.23 -9.65 20.54
CA LEU A 685 -49.39 -10.57 19.40
C LEU A 685 -50.85 -10.84 19.07
N ASP A 686 -51.81 -10.21 19.76
CA ASP A 686 -53.24 -10.42 19.56
C ASP A 686 -53.99 -9.09 19.33
N THR A 687 -54.23 -8.78 18.07
CA THR A 687 -54.96 -7.56 17.60
C THR A 687 -56.29 -7.27 18.32
N GLY A 688 -56.80 -8.19 19.11
CA GLY A 688 -58.04 -8.03 19.90
C GLY A 688 -57.80 -7.75 21.39
N ASN A 689 -56.56 -7.79 21.84
CA ASN A 689 -56.16 -7.60 23.25
C ASN A 689 -55.45 -6.27 23.50
N ILE A 690 -56.13 -5.18 23.20
CA ILE A 690 -55.57 -3.82 23.24
C ILE A 690 -55.44 -3.26 24.67
N PRO A 691 -54.53 -2.30 24.92
CA PRO A 691 -54.36 -1.62 26.18
C PRO A 691 -55.65 -1.00 26.72
N GLY A 692 -56.04 -1.40 27.93
CA GLY A 692 -57.28 -0.94 28.56
C GLY A 692 -58.50 -1.79 28.23
N SER A 693 -58.38 -2.83 27.41
CA SER A 693 -59.41 -3.85 27.28
C SER A 693 -59.53 -4.60 28.60
N ALA A 694 -60.63 -4.54 29.26
CA ALA A 694 -60.83 -5.25 30.53
C ALA A 694 -60.87 -6.76 30.24
N SER A 695 -60.01 -7.53 30.89
CA SER A 695 -60.06 -9.00 30.85
C SER A 695 -61.46 -9.46 31.28
N GLY A 696 -62.28 -9.84 30.31
CA GLY A 696 -63.69 -10.19 30.54
C GLY A 696 -64.74 -9.31 29.80
N ASP A 697 -64.31 -8.30 29.05
CA ASP A 697 -65.07 -7.54 28.09
C ASP A 697 -65.26 -8.36 26.80
N ILE A 698 -66.25 -9.18 26.74
CA ILE A 698 -66.50 -10.10 25.60
C ILE A 698 -67.17 -9.37 24.44
N ASN A 699 -67.81 -8.24 24.71
CA ASN A 699 -68.52 -7.47 23.66
C ASN A 699 -67.73 -6.28 23.11
N GLY A 700 -66.55 -5.93 23.68
CA GLY A 700 -65.63 -4.90 23.18
C GLY A 700 -66.12 -3.47 23.41
N ASP A 701 -66.93 -3.21 24.44
CA ASP A 701 -67.48 -1.88 24.74
C ASP A 701 -66.64 -1.10 25.78
N GLY A 702 -65.57 -1.68 26.30
CA GLY A 702 -64.63 -1.06 27.24
C GLY A 702 -65.06 -1.20 28.71
N ASN A 703 -66.14 -1.99 29.03
CA ASN A 703 -66.61 -2.24 30.38
C ASN A 703 -66.84 -3.73 30.59
N VAL A 704 -66.42 -4.28 31.71
CA VAL A 704 -66.79 -5.64 32.11
C VAL A 704 -68.10 -5.56 32.89
N ASP A 705 -69.23 -5.91 32.26
CA ASP A 705 -70.55 -5.85 32.90
C ASP A 705 -71.44 -7.08 32.55
N VAL A 706 -72.74 -7.00 32.81
CA VAL A 706 -73.73 -8.11 32.59
C VAL A 706 -73.93 -8.40 31.10
N ALA A 707 -73.47 -7.56 30.16
CA ALA A 707 -73.53 -7.79 28.71
C ALA A 707 -72.45 -8.69 28.18
N ASP A 708 -71.38 -8.93 28.98
CA ASP A 708 -70.25 -9.83 28.70
C ASP A 708 -70.52 -11.28 29.16
N LEU A 709 -71.62 -11.52 29.84
CA LEU A 709 -72.06 -12.84 30.27
C LEU A 709 -73.07 -13.45 29.27
#